data_c9a7d0f212b6a12a9c88900404f4c009
#
_entry.id   c9a7d0f212b6a12a9c88900404f4c009
#
_cell.length_a   1.000
_cell.length_b   1.000
_cell.length_c   1.000
_cell.angle_alpha   90.00
_cell.angle_beta   90.00
_cell.angle_gamma   90.00
#
_symmetry.space_group_name_H-M   'P 1'
#
loop_
_entity.id
_entity.type
_entity.pdbx_description
1 polymer ?
#
loop_
_entity_poly.entity_id
_entity_poly.type
_entity_poly.pdbx_seq_one_letter_code
_entity_poly.pdbx_strand_id
1 'polypeptide(L)'
;MPDLSLGNLTTLIKTFFRSAAFVAFVTVSAFAQTQRPALIPEPREFQSRENLSLVHGVSISAPAKDEDDSFAAKDLLASLKELGIVQSAKGTRIYLLRDNSPAGKRALAEEKLSLEQPMLDEGYVLFTSKNGLYVVAHTAEGLFYGAQSVKQLVSGSGANAAFQGCMIRDWPAMRYRGVHDDLSRGPVPTLEYQKKQIRTFAAFKLNVYSPYFENTMQYASNPLPALPGGSMSKADAEALVAYAKPYHVTIVPEQEAFGHLHHVLTWQEYAHLAEVPSGAVLAPGQTGSLPLIKQWFTELAAVFPGPFLHIGADETFELGQGQTADEVKQRGLGAVYIDFLKRIHAELAPLNRRLLFWGDVAMNEPALVTQLPKDMIAVAWHYEPEDSFSKWLDPYTNAGMETWVAPGVNNWNRVYPNNNTALKNMQGFIAAGQKAGSSGMLNTIWNDDGEGLFAEDWYGILFGAAASWQPGTSDIAEFQKSFGKIFHGDATGDLDQAQLALMQAHLALEKAGVEDAKDALFWLDPWSAEGQQTAVKIKPALEEVRLNAERALTLIAQARQAGNLREPEAVDAMELGARRMDFLAFKFQTAADIVGTYQKIYQEQNDPEARKHVSGKMWSLSGRALDLRDGYGYTRGLFKDAWLKENRPYWLDNVMAEYDTAMQLWIVRAEKLRGARQQWIATHTLPSPESLGIPQAAAQ
;
A
#
# COMPACT_ATOMS: atom_id res chain seq x y z
N MET A 1 -65.26 -35.64 -27.66
CA MET A 1 -66.61 -35.08 -27.84
C MET A 1 -67.51 -35.67 -26.80
N PRO A 2 -68.13 -34.86 -25.93
CA PRO A 2 -69.24 -34.02 -26.28
C PRO A 2 -69.12 -32.58 -25.72
N ASP A 3 -69.92 -31.73 -26.36
CA ASP A 3 -70.36 -30.38 -26.08
C ASP A 3 -70.31 -29.84 -24.67
N LEU A 4 -69.74 -28.62 -24.54
CA LEU A 4 -69.99 -27.70 -23.44
C LEU A 4 -70.58 -26.39 -23.99
N SER A 5 -71.84 -26.18 -23.67
CA SER A 5 -72.69 -25.06 -24.06
C SER A 5 -72.19 -23.73 -23.42
N LEU A 6 -72.26 -22.68 -24.24
CA LEU A 6 -72.20 -21.28 -23.86
C LEU A 6 -73.37 -20.91 -22.91
N GLY A 7 -73.11 -20.69 -21.65
CA GLY A 7 -74.15 -20.32 -20.72
C GLY A 7 -73.75 -19.87 -19.32
N ASN A 8 -72.53 -19.28 -19.09
CA ASN A 8 -72.18 -18.74 -17.75
C ASN A 8 -71.10 -17.64 -17.77
N LEU A 9 -71.09 -16.77 -18.78
CA LEU A 9 -70.11 -15.69 -18.86
C LEU A 9 -70.71 -14.29 -18.52
N THR A 10 -71.94 -14.23 -18.07
CA THR A 10 -72.57 -12.91 -17.81
C THR A 10 -72.79 -12.59 -16.33
N THR A 11 -72.55 -13.52 -15.44
CA THR A 11 -72.71 -13.28 -13.97
C THR A 11 -71.40 -12.97 -13.22
N LEU A 12 -70.29 -13.19 -13.85
CA LEU A 12 -68.94 -12.89 -13.22
C LEU A 12 -68.43 -11.46 -13.50
N ILE A 13 -69.05 -10.72 -14.41
CA ILE A 13 -68.59 -9.36 -14.76
C ILE A 13 -69.35 -8.28 -13.93
N LYS A 14 -70.40 -8.59 -13.20
CA LYS A 14 -71.16 -7.61 -12.37
C LYS A 14 -70.71 -7.56 -10.90
N THR A 15 -69.84 -8.45 -10.43
CA THR A 15 -69.35 -8.44 -9.04
C THR A 15 -67.95 -7.83 -8.94
N PHE A 16 -67.28 -7.55 -10.06
CA PHE A 16 -65.91 -6.95 -10.07
C PHE A 16 -65.87 -5.41 -10.18
N PHE A 17 -67.05 -4.74 -10.32
CA PHE A 17 -67.12 -3.28 -10.48
C PHE A 17 -67.68 -2.52 -9.27
N ARG A 18 -67.75 -3.14 -8.08
CA ARG A 18 -68.24 -2.45 -6.86
C ARG A 18 -67.21 -2.48 -5.69
N SER A 19 -65.97 -2.93 -5.89
CA SER A 19 -64.89 -2.92 -4.86
C SER A 19 -63.63 -2.16 -5.30
N ALA A 20 -63.77 -1.27 -6.28
CA ALA A 20 -62.63 -0.47 -6.76
C ALA A 20 -62.86 1.02 -6.50
N ALA A 21 -63.07 1.40 -5.26
CA ALA A 21 -63.16 2.80 -4.84
C ALA A 21 -62.67 2.95 -3.39
N PHE A 22 -61.50 2.42 -3.08
CA PHE A 22 -60.63 2.87 -1.96
C PHE A 22 -59.21 2.38 -2.21
N VAL A 23 -58.61 2.81 -3.33
CA VAL A 23 -57.17 2.83 -3.46
C VAL A 23 -56.72 4.09 -2.75
N ALA A 24 -56.36 3.96 -1.47
CA ALA A 24 -55.56 4.94 -0.78
C ALA A 24 -54.32 5.23 -1.63
N PHE A 25 -54.17 6.46 -2.09
CA PHE A 25 -52.91 7.01 -2.58
C PHE A 25 -51.96 6.96 -1.38
N VAL A 26 -51.33 5.82 -1.14
CA VAL A 26 -50.04 5.79 -0.47
C VAL A 26 -49.12 6.37 -1.51
N THR A 27 -48.93 7.69 -1.45
CA THR A 27 -47.75 8.33 -2.00
C THR A 27 -46.57 7.71 -1.25
N VAL A 28 -46.00 6.65 -1.82
CA VAL A 28 -44.65 6.27 -1.57
C VAL A 28 -43.81 7.47 -2.06
N SER A 29 -43.59 8.42 -1.18
CA SER A 29 -42.48 9.34 -1.31
C SER A 29 -41.27 8.43 -1.40
N ALA A 30 -40.84 8.11 -2.62
CA ALA A 30 -39.49 7.68 -2.85
C ALA A 30 -38.64 8.84 -2.34
N PHE A 31 -38.25 8.79 -1.06
CA PHE A 31 -37.07 9.49 -0.62
C PHE A 31 -35.99 8.97 -1.57
N ALA A 32 -35.65 9.77 -2.58
CA ALA A 32 -34.39 9.60 -3.25
C ALA A 32 -33.38 9.50 -2.11
N GLN A 33 -32.86 8.33 -1.86
CA GLN A 33 -31.76 8.11 -0.95
C GLN A 33 -30.65 8.98 -1.57
N THR A 34 -30.46 10.17 -1.04
CA THR A 34 -29.38 11.07 -1.48
C THR A 34 -28.11 10.30 -1.22
N GLN A 35 -27.51 9.87 -2.30
CA GLN A 35 -26.33 9.00 -2.27
C GLN A 35 -25.26 9.74 -1.46
N ARG A 36 -24.77 9.09 -0.40
CA ARG A 36 -23.68 9.60 0.43
C ARG A 36 -22.47 9.87 -0.49
N PRO A 37 -21.78 11.02 -0.38
CA PRO A 37 -20.62 11.27 -1.21
C PRO A 37 -19.53 10.25 -0.92
N ALA A 38 -18.76 9.88 -1.92
CA ALA A 38 -17.53 9.16 -1.72
C ALA A 38 -16.58 10.08 -0.93
N LEU A 39 -16.07 9.59 0.20
CA LEU A 39 -15.08 10.25 1.05
C LEU A 39 -14.14 9.17 1.61
N ILE A 40 -12.84 9.46 1.67
CA ILE A 40 -11.83 8.59 2.28
C ILE A 40 -11.01 9.44 3.27
N PRO A 41 -11.05 9.14 4.56
CA PRO A 41 -11.99 8.25 5.28
C PRO A 41 -13.44 8.73 5.21
N GLU A 42 -14.40 7.81 5.28
CA GLU A 42 -15.80 8.18 5.47
C GLU A 42 -16.01 8.82 6.85
N PRO A 43 -16.79 9.92 6.96
CA PRO A 43 -17.06 10.53 8.23
C PRO A 43 -18.01 9.69 9.09
N ARG A 44 -17.91 9.80 10.40
CA ARG A 44 -18.77 9.09 11.36
C ARG A 44 -20.25 9.45 11.17
N GLU A 45 -20.56 10.73 11.13
CA GLU A 45 -21.92 11.21 10.95
C GLU A 45 -22.02 12.06 9.70
N PHE A 46 -23.01 11.77 8.88
CA PHE A 46 -23.26 12.47 7.63
C PHE A 46 -24.76 12.73 7.41
N GLN A 47 -25.09 13.95 7.04
CA GLN A 47 -26.42 14.34 6.62
C GLN A 47 -26.32 15.16 5.33
N SER A 48 -27.08 14.81 4.30
CA SER A 48 -27.13 15.56 3.03
C SER A 48 -27.84 16.91 3.20
N ARG A 49 -27.35 17.93 2.49
CA ARG A 49 -27.93 19.28 2.37
C ARG A 49 -27.88 19.79 0.94
N GLU A 50 -28.35 21.01 0.70
CA GLU A 50 -28.24 21.65 -0.61
C GLU A 50 -26.78 21.94 -0.99
N ASN A 51 -26.46 21.70 -2.27
CA ASN A 51 -25.14 21.98 -2.83
C ASN A 51 -24.89 23.47 -2.90
N LEU A 52 -23.60 23.86 -2.76
CA LEU A 52 -23.17 25.26 -2.90
C LEU A 52 -22.42 25.42 -4.21
N SER A 53 -22.95 26.26 -5.11
CA SER A 53 -22.29 26.59 -6.37
C SER A 53 -21.01 27.38 -6.16
N LEU A 54 -19.95 27.08 -6.92
CA LEU A 54 -18.66 27.77 -6.90
C LEU A 54 -18.43 28.62 -8.16
N VAL A 55 -19.47 28.92 -8.91
CA VAL A 55 -19.39 29.67 -10.19
C VAL A 55 -18.69 31.04 -10.05
N HIS A 56 -18.75 31.65 -8.89
CA HIS A 56 -18.08 32.94 -8.58
C HIS A 56 -16.76 32.77 -7.83
N GLY A 57 -16.24 31.54 -7.72
CA GLY A 57 -15.07 31.19 -6.91
C GLY A 57 -15.38 31.07 -5.42
N VAL A 58 -14.37 31.23 -4.59
CA VAL A 58 -14.45 31.07 -3.14
C VAL A 58 -13.82 32.26 -2.40
N SER A 59 -14.28 32.51 -1.18
CA SER A 59 -13.66 33.43 -0.22
C SER A 59 -13.42 32.70 1.10
N ILE A 60 -12.14 32.39 1.42
CA ILE A 60 -11.77 31.66 2.63
C ILE A 60 -11.43 32.59 3.76
N SER A 61 -12.01 32.37 4.93
CA SER A 61 -11.74 33.09 6.18
C SER A 61 -11.24 32.09 7.24
N ALA A 62 -10.06 32.35 7.80
CA ALA A 62 -9.46 31.59 8.89
C ALA A 62 -8.94 32.54 9.99
N PRO A 63 -8.64 32.04 11.21
CA PRO A 63 -8.02 32.83 12.27
C PRO A 63 -6.64 33.35 11.85
N ALA A 64 -6.52 34.65 11.60
CA ALA A 64 -5.33 35.28 11.01
C ALA A 64 -4.07 35.25 11.89
N LYS A 65 -4.22 34.98 13.20
CA LYS A 65 -3.11 34.99 14.18
C LYS A 65 -2.50 33.60 14.45
N ASP A 66 -3.10 32.57 13.91
CA ASP A 66 -2.65 31.17 14.05
C ASP A 66 -2.00 30.75 12.74
N GLU A 67 -0.74 30.32 12.79
CA GLU A 67 0.02 29.94 11.60
C GLU A 67 -0.53 28.64 10.99
N ASP A 68 -0.92 27.67 11.82
CA ASP A 68 -1.44 26.38 11.40
C ASP A 68 -2.84 26.54 10.78
N ASP A 69 -3.72 27.36 11.38
CA ASP A 69 -5.02 27.67 10.79
C ASP A 69 -4.87 28.43 9.45
N SER A 70 -3.88 29.32 9.36
CA SER A 70 -3.55 30.03 8.12
C SER A 70 -3.00 29.07 7.05
N PHE A 71 -2.24 28.06 7.47
CA PHE A 71 -1.75 27.01 6.57
C PHE A 71 -2.91 26.16 6.03
N ALA A 72 -3.83 25.70 6.87
CA ALA A 72 -5.01 24.94 6.44
C ALA A 72 -5.83 25.70 5.38
N ALA A 73 -5.99 27.03 5.54
CA ALA A 73 -6.67 27.85 4.55
C ALA A 73 -5.90 27.97 3.23
N LYS A 74 -4.57 28.11 3.28
CA LYS A 74 -3.69 28.20 2.09
C LYS A 74 -3.68 26.87 1.33
N ASP A 75 -3.56 25.77 2.04
CA ASP A 75 -3.55 24.42 1.49
C ASP A 75 -4.90 24.07 0.82
N LEU A 76 -6.02 24.41 1.46
CA LEU A 76 -7.35 24.29 0.85
C LEU A 76 -7.46 25.14 -0.41
N LEU A 77 -7.03 26.41 -0.36
CA LEU A 77 -7.09 27.30 -1.53
C LEU A 77 -6.22 26.80 -2.69
N ALA A 78 -5.04 26.25 -2.39
CA ALA A 78 -4.16 25.66 -3.41
C ALA A 78 -4.86 24.51 -4.16
N SER A 79 -5.47 23.58 -3.42
CA SER A 79 -6.22 22.46 -4.03
C SER A 79 -7.44 22.93 -4.84
N LEU A 80 -8.15 23.96 -4.37
CA LEU A 80 -9.28 24.53 -5.13
C LEU A 80 -8.82 25.21 -6.43
N LYS A 81 -7.65 25.85 -6.43
CA LYS A 81 -7.06 26.45 -7.64
C LYS A 81 -6.67 25.42 -8.69
N GLU A 82 -6.19 24.24 -8.29
CA GLU A 82 -5.91 23.13 -9.20
C GLU A 82 -7.16 22.68 -9.96
N LEU A 83 -8.33 22.80 -9.33
CA LEU A 83 -9.64 22.56 -9.95
C LEU A 83 -10.17 23.77 -10.74
N GLY A 84 -9.37 24.83 -10.94
CA GLY A 84 -9.76 26.03 -11.66
C GLY A 84 -10.72 26.95 -10.87
N ILE A 85 -10.83 26.78 -9.55
CA ILE A 85 -11.69 27.58 -8.68
C ILE A 85 -10.87 28.77 -8.15
N VAL A 86 -11.26 29.98 -8.50
CA VAL A 86 -10.51 31.19 -8.15
C VAL A 86 -10.91 31.76 -6.80
N GLN A 87 -9.96 32.44 -6.13
CA GLN A 87 -10.30 33.24 -4.96
C GLN A 87 -11.01 34.52 -5.40
N SER A 88 -12.16 34.85 -4.80
CA SER A 88 -12.99 35.99 -5.16
C SER A 88 -13.76 36.53 -3.96
N ALA A 89 -13.80 37.84 -3.81
CA ALA A 89 -14.59 38.49 -2.75
C ALA A 89 -16.11 38.25 -2.89
N LYS A 90 -16.57 37.91 -4.11
CA LYS A 90 -17.98 37.56 -4.40
C LYS A 90 -18.19 36.02 -4.38
N GLY A 91 -17.14 35.23 -4.14
CA GLY A 91 -17.20 33.77 -4.11
C GLY A 91 -17.95 33.25 -2.91
N THR A 92 -18.27 31.93 -3.00
CA THR A 92 -18.88 31.20 -1.89
C THR A 92 -17.95 31.24 -0.68
N ARG A 93 -18.48 31.65 0.46
CA ARG A 93 -17.70 31.80 1.68
C ARG A 93 -17.39 30.46 2.32
N ILE A 94 -16.13 30.28 2.72
CA ILE A 94 -15.65 29.15 3.52
C ILE A 94 -15.12 29.72 4.82
N TYR A 95 -15.68 29.28 5.93
CA TYR A 95 -15.29 29.70 7.26
C TYR A 95 -14.57 28.57 7.98
N LEU A 96 -13.28 28.75 8.27
CA LEU A 96 -12.50 27.89 9.15
C LEU A 96 -12.49 28.55 10.52
N LEU A 97 -13.12 27.93 11.53
CA LEU A 97 -13.39 28.57 12.81
C LEU A 97 -12.95 27.68 13.98
N ARG A 98 -12.42 28.31 15.03
CA ARG A 98 -12.25 27.65 16.31
C ARG A 98 -13.57 27.73 17.13
N ASP A 99 -13.96 26.64 17.77
CA ASP A 99 -15.19 26.51 18.56
C ASP A 99 -15.26 27.52 19.73
N ASN A 100 -14.11 27.87 20.33
CA ASN A 100 -13.99 28.84 21.42
C ASN A 100 -14.09 30.28 20.94
N SER A 101 -14.00 30.57 19.64
CA SER A 101 -14.15 31.92 19.06
C SER A 101 -15.60 32.39 19.08
N PRO A 102 -15.87 33.69 19.11
CA PRO A 102 -17.26 34.21 19.02
C PRO A 102 -17.99 33.75 17.75
N ALA A 103 -17.28 33.67 16.63
CA ALA A 103 -17.84 33.23 15.35
C ALA A 103 -18.16 31.71 15.37
N GLY A 104 -17.25 30.89 15.89
CA GLY A 104 -17.45 29.46 16.02
C GLY A 104 -18.62 29.12 16.96
N LYS A 105 -18.66 29.73 18.12
CA LYS A 105 -19.79 29.54 19.06
C LYS A 105 -21.14 29.91 18.43
N ARG A 106 -21.19 31.01 17.67
CA ARG A 106 -22.42 31.39 16.97
C ARG A 106 -22.79 30.38 15.88
N ALA A 107 -21.84 30.00 15.06
CA ALA A 107 -22.08 29.03 13.98
C ALA A 107 -22.61 27.69 14.51
N LEU A 108 -22.02 27.15 15.58
CA LEU A 108 -22.48 25.93 16.23
C LEU A 108 -23.90 26.10 16.85
N ALA A 109 -24.14 27.23 17.53
CA ALA A 109 -25.43 27.50 18.17
C ALA A 109 -26.58 27.64 17.15
N GLU A 110 -26.36 28.30 16.01
CA GLU A 110 -27.34 28.47 14.94
C GLU A 110 -27.77 27.09 14.37
N GLU A 111 -26.86 26.14 14.27
CA GLU A 111 -27.11 24.77 13.77
C GLU A 111 -27.47 23.77 14.87
N LYS A 112 -27.46 24.18 16.13
CA LYS A 112 -27.66 23.32 17.32
C LYS A 112 -26.65 22.16 17.38
N LEU A 113 -25.41 22.43 16.99
CA LEU A 113 -24.30 21.47 16.98
C LEU A 113 -23.34 21.75 18.15
N SER A 114 -22.58 20.73 18.54
CA SER A 114 -21.53 20.82 19.56
C SER A 114 -20.37 19.90 19.19
N LEU A 115 -19.16 20.23 19.70
CA LEU A 115 -18.05 19.32 19.74
C LEU A 115 -18.12 18.56 21.08
N GLU A 116 -18.09 17.25 21.02
CA GLU A 116 -18.06 16.38 22.20
C GLU A 116 -16.62 16.03 22.58
N GLN A 117 -16.42 15.46 23.77
CA GLN A 117 -15.10 15.13 24.31
C GLN A 117 -14.19 14.35 23.31
N PRO A 118 -14.66 13.32 22.58
CA PRO A 118 -13.83 12.62 21.59
C PRO A 118 -13.42 13.45 20.37
N MET A 119 -14.08 14.59 20.15
CA MET A 119 -13.81 15.48 19.01
C MET A 119 -12.80 16.58 19.34
N LEU A 120 -12.42 16.77 20.64
CA LEU A 120 -11.65 17.94 21.04
C LEU A 120 -10.20 17.92 20.58
N ASP A 121 -9.62 16.76 20.30
CA ASP A 121 -8.23 16.69 19.83
C ASP A 121 -8.15 16.90 18.29
N GLU A 122 -8.75 16.02 17.52
CA GLU A 122 -8.62 15.98 16.05
C GLU A 122 -9.97 16.05 15.31
N GLY A 123 -11.09 16.12 16.07
CA GLY A 123 -12.43 16.14 15.47
C GLY A 123 -12.85 17.50 14.96
N TYR A 124 -13.86 17.50 14.10
CA TYR A 124 -14.45 18.70 13.51
C TYR A 124 -15.95 18.52 13.24
N VAL A 125 -16.62 19.66 13.11
CA VAL A 125 -17.96 19.79 12.55
C VAL A 125 -17.83 20.53 11.23
N LEU A 126 -18.42 20.00 10.15
CA LEU A 126 -18.46 20.62 8.84
C LEU A 126 -19.91 20.69 8.38
N PHE A 127 -20.36 21.87 7.92
CA PHE A 127 -21.71 22.01 7.38
C PHE A 127 -21.84 23.11 6.32
N THR A 128 -22.77 22.88 5.39
CA THR A 128 -23.19 23.89 4.42
C THR A 128 -24.48 24.59 4.89
N SER A 129 -24.56 25.88 4.63
CA SER A 129 -25.75 26.70 4.85
C SER A 129 -25.89 27.72 3.72
N LYS A 130 -27.00 28.49 3.69
CA LYS A 130 -27.20 29.60 2.73
C LYS A 130 -26.10 30.68 2.80
N ASN A 131 -25.37 30.77 3.91
CA ASN A 131 -24.31 31.75 4.13
C ASN A 131 -22.91 31.27 3.71
N GLY A 132 -22.77 29.99 3.36
CA GLY A 132 -21.48 29.37 2.97
C GLY A 132 -21.24 28.02 3.61
N LEU A 133 -19.98 27.58 3.56
CA LEU A 133 -19.49 26.36 4.15
C LEU A 133 -18.71 26.68 5.43
N TYR A 134 -18.94 25.92 6.48
CA TYR A 134 -18.32 26.09 7.78
C TYR A 134 -17.57 24.83 8.19
N VAL A 135 -16.35 24.99 8.66
CA VAL A 135 -15.57 23.99 9.38
C VAL A 135 -15.29 24.55 10.76
N VAL A 136 -15.70 23.82 11.80
CA VAL A 136 -15.50 24.24 13.20
C VAL A 136 -14.78 23.12 13.95
N ALA A 137 -13.64 23.45 14.57
CA ALA A 137 -12.84 22.53 15.37
C ALA A 137 -12.26 23.19 16.62
N HIS A 138 -11.82 22.38 17.58
CA HIS A 138 -11.19 22.85 18.80
C HIS A 138 -9.70 23.16 18.59
N THR A 139 -8.99 22.30 17.85
CA THR A 139 -7.55 22.35 17.58
C THR A 139 -7.25 22.75 16.14
N ALA A 140 -5.97 23.02 15.84
CA ALA A 140 -5.49 23.24 14.48
C ALA A 140 -5.61 21.96 13.65
N GLU A 141 -5.27 20.82 14.25
CA GLU A 141 -5.36 19.49 13.64
C GLU A 141 -6.80 19.21 13.16
N GLY A 142 -7.78 19.38 14.04
CA GLY A 142 -9.19 19.16 13.69
C GLY A 142 -9.66 20.10 12.58
N LEU A 143 -9.21 21.37 12.60
CA LEU A 143 -9.54 22.33 11.55
C LEU A 143 -8.89 21.94 10.21
N PHE A 144 -7.64 21.51 10.24
CA PHE A 144 -6.93 20.99 9.07
C PHE A 144 -7.63 19.77 8.47
N TYR A 145 -7.99 18.76 9.28
CA TYR A 145 -8.69 17.57 8.80
C TYR A 145 -10.09 17.85 8.24
N GLY A 146 -10.79 18.81 8.84
CA GLY A 146 -12.03 19.33 8.28
C GLY A 146 -11.83 19.96 6.90
N ALA A 147 -10.74 20.73 6.72
CA ALA A 147 -10.38 21.30 5.42
C ALA A 147 -10.03 20.23 4.38
N GLN A 148 -9.39 19.09 4.77
CA GLN A 148 -9.15 17.98 3.87
C GLN A 148 -10.48 17.34 3.40
N SER A 149 -11.46 17.21 4.28
CA SER A 149 -12.81 16.75 3.88
C SER A 149 -13.50 17.71 2.92
N VAL A 150 -13.32 19.03 3.08
CA VAL A 150 -13.84 20.04 2.12
C VAL A 150 -13.26 19.80 0.73
N LYS A 151 -11.98 19.49 0.59
CA LYS A 151 -11.36 19.20 -0.73
C LYS A 151 -12.05 18.05 -1.46
N GLN A 152 -12.40 16.98 -0.73
CA GLN A 152 -13.06 15.80 -1.30
C GLN A 152 -14.55 16.03 -1.62
N LEU A 153 -15.20 17.04 -1.03
CA LEU A 153 -16.59 17.39 -1.27
C LEU A 153 -16.81 18.23 -2.54
N VAL A 154 -15.74 18.63 -3.23
CA VAL A 154 -15.84 19.37 -4.48
C VAL A 154 -16.18 18.45 -5.62
N SER A 155 -17.21 18.78 -6.39
CA SER A 155 -17.55 18.14 -7.64
C SER A 155 -17.41 19.13 -8.79
N GLY A 156 -17.00 18.63 -9.97
CA GLY A 156 -16.77 19.46 -11.15
C GLY A 156 -15.51 20.35 -11.04
N SER A 157 -15.33 21.25 -11.99
CA SER A 157 -14.18 22.17 -12.06
C SER A 157 -14.59 23.53 -12.65
N GLY A 158 -13.79 24.55 -12.39
CA GLY A 158 -14.01 25.91 -12.90
C GLY A 158 -15.41 26.44 -12.58
N ALA A 159 -16.13 26.93 -13.57
CA ALA A 159 -17.47 27.51 -13.43
C ALA A 159 -18.56 26.45 -13.10
N ASN A 160 -18.29 25.16 -13.35
CA ASN A 160 -19.21 24.06 -13.07
C ASN A 160 -18.96 23.41 -11.70
N ALA A 161 -18.01 23.94 -10.93
CA ALA A 161 -17.70 23.41 -9.62
C ALA A 161 -18.79 23.70 -8.59
N ALA A 162 -19.01 22.74 -7.69
CA ALA A 162 -19.90 22.89 -6.55
C ALA A 162 -19.36 22.11 -5.35
N PHE A 163 -19.62 22.60 -4.13
CA PHE A 163 -19.53 21.80 -2.93
C PHE A 163 -20.78 20.94 -2.79
N GLN A 164 -20.59 19.66 -2.54
CA GLN A 164 -21.69 18.80 -2.14
C GLN A 164 -22.19 19.18 -0.76
N GLY A 165 -23.46 19.56 -0.66
CA GLY A 165 -24.05 20.06 0.58
C GLY A 165 -24.19 18.95 1.62
N CYS A 166 -23.72 19.23 2.83
CA CYS A 166 -23.74 18.25 3.91
C CYS A 166 -23.67 18.88 5.31
N MET A 167 -23.94 18.06 6.30
CA MET A 167 -23.52 18.24 7.68
C MET A 167 -22.76 16.99 8.10
N ILE A 168 -21.56 17.18 8.61
CA ILE A 168 -20.63 16.13 9.05
C ILE A 168 -20.21 16.43 10.49
N ARG A 169 -20.18 15.38 11.35
CA ARG A 169 -19.45 15.36 12.61
C ARG A 169 -18.48 14.19 12.54
N ASP A 170 -17.18 14.45 12.74
CA ASP A 170 -16.15 13.46 12.47
C ASP A 170 -14.95 13.58 13.41
N TRP A 171 -14.37 12.42 13.76
CA TRP A 171 -13.19 12.31 14.63
C TRP A 171 -12.57 10.91 14.49
N PRO A 172 -11.24 10.74 14.69
CA PRO A 172 -10.57 9.46 14.52
C PRO A 172 -10.95 8.43 15.57
N ALA A 173 -10.87 7.15 15.20
CA ALA A 173 -10.98 6.02 16.13
C ALA A 173 -9.63 5.74 16.83
N MET A 174 -8.51 5.96 16.13
CA MET A 174 -7.16 5.78 16.67
C MET A 174 -6.40 7.09 16.64
N ARG A 175 -5.65 7.38 17.71
CA ARG A 175 -4.89 8.62 17.84
C ARG A 175 -3.73 8.71 16.87
N TYR A 176 -2.98 7.64 16.68
CA TYR A 176 -1.84 7.57 15.77
C TYR A 176 -2.19 6.72 14.56
N ARG A 177 -1.98 7.24 13.38
CA ARG A 177 -2.37 6.61 12.12
C ARG A 177 -1.22 6.79 11.15
N GLY A 178 -0.42 5.73 10.99
CA GLY A 178 0.89 5.83 10.37
C GLY A 178 1.10 4.94 9.16
N VAL A 179 2.16 5.30 8.45
CA VAL A 179 2.78 4.49 7.41
C VAL A 179 4.23 4.25 7.78
N HIS A 180 4.63 2.99 7.79
CA HIS A 180 6.00 2.54 7.85
C HIS A 180 6.51 2.37 6.41
N ASP A 181 7.71 2.87 6.13
CA ASP A 181 8.30 2.90 4.79
C ASP A 181 9.73 2.36 4.85
N ASP A 182 9.97 1.22 4.24
CA ASP A 182 11.28 0.56 4.23
C ASP A 182 12.24 1.24 3.24
N LEU A 183 13.21 1.96 3.79
CA LEU A 183 14.24 2.66 3.03
C LEU A 183 15.56 1.85 2.94
N SER A 184 15.60 0.62 3.46
CA SER A 184 16.87 -0.09 3.67
C SER A 184 17.13 -1.25 2.73
N ARG A 185 16.09 -1.73 2.05
CA ARG A 185 16.18 -2.90 1.17
C ARG A 185 16.12 -2.56 -0.32
N GLY A 186 16.66 -1.40 -0.74
CA GLY A 186 16.80 -1.02 -2.15
C GLY A 186 16.26 0.39 -2.45
N PRO A 187 14.94 0.60 -2.53
CA PRO A 187 14.37 1.92 -2.80
C PRO A 187 14.72 2.94 -1.72
N VAL A 188 15.25 4.08 -2.13
CA VAL A 188 15.43 5.24 -1.25
C VAL A 188 14.78 6.43 -1.93
N PRO A 189 13.64 6.92 -1.43
CA PRO A 189 12.92 7.99 -2.09
C PRO A 189 13.69 9.30 -2.12
N THR A 190 13.40 10.13 -3.12
CA THR A 190 13.89 11.49 -3.15
C THR A 190 13.17 12.34 -2.08
N LEU A 191 13.81 13.39 -1.58
CA LEU A 191 13.19 14.31 -0.62
C LEU A 191 11.87 14.90 -1.17
N GLU A 192 11.81 15.19 -2.46
CA GLU A 192 10.60 15.74 -3.09
C GLU A 192 9.46 14.71 -3.13
N TYR A 193 9.77 13.44 -3.34
CA TYR A 193 8.77 12.38 -3.26
C TYR A 193 8.30 12.16 -1.82
N GLN A 194 9.21 12.16 -0.83
CA GLN A 194 8.81 12.10 0.58
C GLN A 194 7.91 13.27 0.99
N LYS A 195 8.18 14.48 0.50
CA LYS A 195 7.25 15.61 0.69
C LYS A 195 5.88 15.37 0.05
N LYS A 196 5.84 14.70 -1.10
CA LYS A 196 4.58 14.27 -1.73
C LYS A 196 3.86 13.25 -0.86
N GLN A 197 4.57 12.23 -0.35
CA GLN A 197 4.01 11.25 0.59
C GLN A 197 3.37 11.96 1.79
N ILE A 198 4.08 12.89 2.45
CA ILE A 198 3.57 13.66 3.60
C ILE A 198 2.27 14.41 3.26
N ARG A 199 2.23 15.12 2.13
CA ARG A 199 1.00 15.84 1.72
C ARG A 199 -0.17 14.88 1.51
N THR A 200 0.09 13.74 0.88
CA THR A 200 -0.93 12.73 0.59
C THR A 200 -1.40 12.06 1.88
N PHE A 201 -0.49 11.68 2.78
CA PHE A 201 -0.86 11.16 4.11
C PHE A 201 -1.80 12.11 4.83
N ALA A 202 -1.43 13.37 4.93
CA ALA A 202 -2.22 14.40 5.59
C ALA A 202 -3.59 14.60 4.93
N ALA A 203 -3.67 14.57 3.59
CA ALA A 203 -4.92 14.69 2.84
C ALA A 203 -5.92 13.58 3.17
N PHE A 204 -5.41 12.41 3.56
CA PHE A 204 -6.21 11.25 4.00
C PHE A 204 -6.16 11.03 5.52
N LYS A 205 -5.78 12.06 6.29
CA LYS A 205 -5.82 12.11 7.76
C LYS A 205 -4.89 11.12 8.47
N LEU A 206 -3.85 10.64 7.80
CA LEU A 206 -2.72 9.99 8.43
C LEU A 206 -1.83 11.06 9.10
N ASN A 207 -1.27 10.75 10.27
CA ASN A 207 -0.52 11.71 11.10
C ASN A 207 0.84 11.20 11.58
N VAL A 208 1.26 10.01 11.11
CA VAL A 208 2.58 9.43 11.42
C VAL A 208 3.23 8.93 10.13
N TYR A 209 4.52 9.20 9.97
CA TYR A 209 5.39 8.61 8.97
C TYR A 209 6.60 8.00 9.67
N SER A 210 6.85 6.70 9.48
CA SER A 210 7.95 5.97 10.08
C SER A 210 8.91 5.47 9.00
N PRO A 211 9.95 6.24 8.64
CA PRO A 211 11.00 5.75 7.76
C PRO A 211 11.88 4.74 8.50
N TYR A 212 12.06 3.56 7.90
CA TYR A 212 12.82 2.45 8.45
C TYR A 212 14.27 2.47 7.96
N PHE A 213 15.20 2.41 8.90
CA PHE A 213 16.63 2.43 8.66
C PHE A 213 17.32 1.21 9.25
N GLU A 214 18.16 0.56 8.46
CA GLU A 214 19.22 -0.35 8.90
C GLU A 214 20.59 0.38 8.79
N ASN A 215 20.89 0.85 7.59
CA ASN A 215 22.14 1.57 7.25
C ASN A 215 21.89 2.81 6.36
N THR A 216 20.66 3.18 6.09
CA THR A 216 20.29 4.21 5.12
C THR A 216 20.07 5.59 5.72
N MET A 217 20.36 5.79 7.01
CA MET A 217 20.50 7.10 7.64
C MET A 217 21.97 7.46 7.81
N GLN A 218 22.36 8.69 7.47
CA GLN A 218 23.73 9.16 7.67
C GLN A 218 23.96 9.64 9.11
N TYR A 219 24.81 8.93 9.84
CA TYR A 219 25.26 9.28 11.17
C TYR A 219 26.67 9.85 11.14
N ALA A 220 26.86 11.03 11.74
CA ALA A 220 28.20 11.63 11.83
C ALA A 220 29.15 10.82 12.70
N SER A 221 28.61 10.14 13.72
CA SER A 221 29.37 9.25 14.61
C SER A 221 29.78 7.93 13.94
N ASN A 222 29.04 7.46 12.94
CA ASN A 222 29.23 6.15 12.30
C ASN A 222 28.95 6.24 10.79
N PRO A 223 29.84 6.88 10.00
CA PRO A 223 29.56 7.23 8.61
C PRO A 223 29.70 6.07 7.61
N LEU A 224 30.37 4.95 7.98
CA LEU A 224 30.72 3.89 7.03
C LEU A 224 29.52 3.13 6.44
N PRO A 225 28.48 2.75 7.22
CA PRO A 225 27.40 1.94 6.69
C PRO A 225 26.50 2.67 5.68
N ALA A 226 26.42 4.00 5.80
CA ALA A 226 25.54 4.82 4.96
C ALA A 226 26.16 5.07 3.58
N LEU A 227 25.75 4.30 2.58
CA LEU A 227 26.31 4.39 1.23
C LEU A 227 25.94 5.69 0.51
N PRO A 228 26.88 6.27 -0.26
CA PRO A 228 26.62 7.48 -1.04
C PRO A 228 25.45 7.30 -2.03
N GLY A 229 24.52 8.25 -2.04
CA GLY A 229 23.33 8.20 -2.90
C GLY A 229 22.21 7.28 -2.41
N GLY A 230 22.50 6.36 -1.49
CA GLY A 230 21.57 5.38 -0.94
C GLY A 230 21.20 5.63 0.53
N SER A 231 21.35 6.84 1.02
CA SER A 231 21.07 7.18 2.42
C SER A 231 20.48 8.57 2.58
N MET A 232 19.64 8.73 3.60
CA MET A 232 19.08 10.02 4.00
C MET A 232 20.14 10.84 4.73
N SER A 233 20.40 12.06 4.29
CA SER A 233 21.27 12.99 4.99
C SER A 233 20.54 13.66 6.15
N LYS A 234 21.30 14.14 7.14
CA LYS A 234 20.75 14.98 8.21
C LYS A 234 19.98 16.18 7.66
N ALA A 235 20.49 16.83 6.61
CA ALA A 235 19.83 17.98 5.99
C ALA A 235 18.50 17.62 5.33
N ASP A 236 18.42 16.47 4.63
CA ASP A 236 17.15 15.98 4.06
C ASP A 236 16.14 15.67 5.16
N ALA A 237 16.59 15.03 6.25
CA ALA A 237 15.73 14.70 7.39
C ALA A 237 15.18 15.96 8.08
N GLU A 238 16.03 16.96 8.35
CA GLU A 238 15.61 18.26 8.91
C GLU A 238 14.63 18.99 8.00
N ALA A 239 14.88 18.98 6.68
CA ALA A 239 13.97 19.59 5.70
C ALA A 239 12.62 18.85 5.64
N LEU A 240 12.61 17.52 5.75
CA LEU A 240 11.39 16.72 5.76
C LEU A 240 10.57 16.97 7.04
N VAL A 241 11.23 17.03 8.21
CA VAL A 241 10.58 17.35 9.50
C VAL A 241 9.94 18.74 9.45
N ALA A 242 10.67 19.75 8.96
CA ALA A 242 10.15 21.11 8.83
C ALA A 242 8.96 21.16 7.88
N TYR A 243 8.99 20.38 6.79
CA TYR A 243 7.89 20.27 5.83
C TYR A 243 6.67 19.57 6.41
N ALA A 244 6.85 18.48 7.16
CA ALA A 244 5.76 17.67 7.71
C ALA A 244 4.97 18.39 8.83
N LYS A 245 5.64 19.29 9.57
CA LYS A 245 5.06 19.99 10.72
C LYS A 245 3.71 20.67 10.43
N PRO A 246 3.57 21.56 9.42
CA PRO A 246 2.30 22.24 9.15
C PRO A 246 1.21 21.31 8.59
N TYR A 247 1.58 20.11 8.15
CA TYR A 247 0.65 19.05 7.74
C TYR A 247 0.20 18.17 8.91
N HIS A 248 0.64 18.44 10.15
CA HIS A 248 0.36 17.67 11.35
C HIS A 248 0.81 16.20 11.25
N VAL A 249 1.87 15.94 10.49
CA VAL A 249 2.48 14.60 10.37
C VAL A 249 3.74 14.54 11.24
N THR A 250 3.75 13.65 12.20
CA THR A 250 4.92 13.35 13.05
C THR A 250 5.79 12.32 12.35
N ILE A 251 7.08 12.60 12.20
CA ILE A 251 8.04 11.60 11.71
C ILE A 251 8.58 10.85 12.91
N VAL A 252 8.40 9.52 12.89
CA VAL A 252 8.91 8.57 13.88
C VAL A 252 10.06 7.79 13.24
N PRO A 253 11.33 8.19 13.46
CA PRO A 253 12.43 7.47 12.86
C PRO A 253 12.52 6.08 13.49
N GLU A 254 12.66 5.08 12.64
CA GLU A 254 12.93 3.71 13.03
C GLU A 254 14.36 3.34 12.65
N GLN A 255 15.16 2.98 13.63
CA GLN A 255 16.51 2.47 13.44
C GLN A 255 16.62 1.12 14.11
N GLU A 256 16.98 0.12 13.35
CA GLU A 256 17.27 -1.19 13.92
C GLU A 256 18.37 -1.11 14.98
N ALA A 257 18.10 -1.70 16.13
CA ALA A 257 18.99 -1.69 17.28
C ALA A 257 19.37 -3.10 17.77
N PHE A 258 18.84 -4.16 17.15
CA PHE A 258 19.11 -5.53 17.58
C PHE A 258 19.20 -6.50 16.41
N GLY A 259 18.10 -6.73 15.64
CA GLY A 259 18.07 -7.52 14.40
C GLY A 259 18.46 -6.67 13.18
N HIS A 260 18.41 -7.28 11.99
CA HIS A 260 18.50 -6.61 10.67
C HIS A 260 19.71 -5.67 10.46
N LEU A 261 20.81 -5.88 11.15
CA LEU A 261 22.01 -5.04 11.08
C LEU A 261 23.11 -5.59 10.15
N HIS A 262 22.75 -6.51 9.24
CA HIS A 262 23.72 -7.13 8.33
C HIS A 262 24.61 -6.08 7.61
N HIS A 263 24.00 -5.05 7.00
CA HIS A 263 24.72 -4.01 6.28
C HIS A 263 25.67 -3.16 7.14
N VAL A 264 25.44 -3.14 8.45
CA VAL A 264 26.34 -2.50 9.41
C VAL A 264 27.44 -3.49 9.84
N LEU A 265 27.05 -4.70 10.22
CA LEU A 265 27.93 -5.70 10.84
C LEU A 265 28.90 -6.37 9.85
N THR A 266 28.70 -6.21 8.54
CA THR A 266 29.67 -6.63 7.51
C THR A 266 30.92 -5.75 7.45
N TRP A 267 30.87 -4.54 7.99
CA TRP A 267 32.05 -3.68 8.07
C TRP A 267 33.00 -4.17 9.17
N GLN A 268 34.28 -4.29 8.86
CA GLN A 268 35.30 -4.83 9.79
C GLN A 268 35.33 -4.08 11.14
N GLU A 269 35.01 -2.79 11.13
CA GLU A 269 34.95 -1.97 12.35
C GLU A 269 33.85 -2.45 13.31
N TYR A 270 32.73 -2.93 12.79
CA TYR A 270 31.56 -3.37 13.58
C TYR A 270 31.40 -4.89 13.64
N ALA A 271 32.14 -5.66 12.84
CA ALA A 271 31.99 -7.11 12.71
C ALA A 271 32.10 -7.88 14.03
N HIS A 272 32.91 -7.35 14.99
CA HIS A 272 33.09 -7.96 16.32
C HIS A 272 31.82 -7.84 17.20
N LEU A 273 30.87 -6.96 16.84
CA LEU A 273 29.61 -6.77 17.55
C LEU A 273 28.52 -7.75 17.09
N ALA A 274 28.73 -8.48 15.98
CA ALA A 274 27.76 -9.44 15.46
C ALA A 274 27.67 -10.67 16.36
N GLU A 275 26.47 -11.19 16.57
CA GLU A 275 26.22 -12.43 17.34
C GLU A 275 26.95 -13.62 16.72
N VAL A 276 26.90 -13.76 15.42
CA VAL A 276 27.64 -14.75 14.62
C VAL A 276 28.48 -14.05 13.55
N PRO A 277 29.58 -14.66 13.07
CA PRO A 277 30.39 -14.07 11.99
C PRO A 277 29.55 -13.75 10.76
N SER A 278 29.62 -12.52 10.27
CA SER A 278 28.83 -12.01 9.14
C SER A 278 27.31 -12.07 9.35
N GLY A 279 26.86 -12.08 10.59
CA GLY A 279 25.43 -12.10 10.95
C GLY A 279 24.77 -10.73 10.90
N ALA A 280 23.48 -10.74 11.23
CA ALA A 280 22.60 -9.56 11.23
C ALA A 280 22.16 -9.12 12.63
N VAL A 281 22.49 -9.89 13.67
CA VAL A 281 22.07 -9.63 15.06
C VAL A 281 23.23 -9.05 15.86
N LEU A 282 22.96 -7.96 16.58
CA LEU A 282 23.92 -7.32 17.48
C LEU A 282 24.06 -8.14 18.78
N ALA A 283 25.28 -8.50 19.16
CA ALA A 283 25.51 -9.30 20.36
C ALA A 283 25.29 -8.48 21.65
N PRO A 284 24.33 -8.85 22.51
CA PRO A 284 24.04 -8.15 23.76
C PRO A 284 25.23 -8.03 24.72
N GLY A 285 26.11 -9.03 24.72
CA GLY A 285 27.25 -9.10 25.64
C GLY A 285 28.44 -8.20 25.25
N GLN A 286 28.47 -7.67 24.03
CA GLN A 286 29.58 -6.85 23.56
C GLN A 286 29.53 -5.43 24.14
N THR A 287 30.68 -4.96 24.59
CA THR A 287 30.80 -3.63 25.23
C THR A 287 30.54 -2.47 24.28
N GLY A 288 30.67 -2.68 22.97
CA GLY A 288 30.42 -1.70 21.93
C GLY A 288 28.93 -1.59 21.49
N SER A 289 28.09 -2.58 21.77
CA SER A 289 26.71 -2.63 21.26
C SER A 289 25.84 -1.48 21.77
N LEU A 290 25.74 -1.27 23.07
CA LEU A 290 24.97 -0.17 23.65
C LEU A 290 25.52 1.22 23.29
N PRO A 291 26.85 1.49 23.32
CA PRO A 291 27.41 2.74 22.85
C PRO A 291 27.06 3.07 21.39
N LEU A 292 27.05 2.08 20.48
CA LEU A 292 26.68 2.26 19.09
C LEU A 292 25.20 2.68 18.98
N ILE A 293 24.31 1.97 19.64
CA ILE A 293 22.87 2.30 19.68
C ILE A 293 22.65 3.71 20.23
N LYS A 294 23.31 4.06 21.34
CA LYS A 294 23.21 5.40 21.93
C LYS A 294 23.64 6.51 20.96
N GLN A 295 24.71 6.31 20.21
CA GLN A 295 25.19 7.28 19.24
C GLN A 295 24.13 7.54 18.16
N TRP A 296 23.59 6.48 17.54
CA TRP A 296 22.54 6.59 16.51
C TRP A 296 21.30 7.32 17.04
N PHE A 297 20.78 6.86 18.16
CA PHE A 297 19.52 7.43 18.70
C PHE A 297 19.71 8.85 19.26
N THR A 298 20.91 9.23 19.69
CA THR A 298 21.21 10.62 20.05
C THR A 298 21.15 11.54 18.84
N GLU A 299 21.71 11.12 17.70
CA GLU A 299 21.64 11.89 16.46
C GLU A 299 20.21 11.94 15.90
N LEU A 300 19.47 10.82 15.94
CA LEU A 300 18.06 10.78 15.54
C LEU A 300 17.20 11.72 16.40
N ALA A 301 17.34 11.68 17.72
CA ALA A 301 16.57 12.53 18.63
C ALA A 301 16.85 14.03 18.44
N ALA A 302 18.06 14.38 17.96
CA ALA A 302 18.42 15.76 17.64
C ALA A 302 17.74 16.28 16.34
N VAL A 303 17.45 15.38 15.41
CA VAL A 303 16.83 15.72 14.11
C VAL A 303 15.31 15.59 14.16
N PHE A 304 14.81 14.54 14.80
CA PHE A 304 13.37 14.22 14.85
C PHE A 304 12.78 14.61 16.21
N PRO A 305 12.06 15.74 16.31
CA PRO A 305 11.57 16.28 17.58
C PRO A 305 10.32 15.58 18.12
N GLY A 306 9.75 14.62 17.39
CA GLY A 306 8.56 13.87 17.79
C GLY A 306 8.74 13.11 19.10
N PRO A 307 7.64 12.67 19.74
CA PRO A 307 7.70 12.03 21.05
C PRO A 307 8.20 10.59 21.03
N PHE A 308 8.42 10.01 19.87
CA PHE A 308 8.71 8.60 19.67
C PHE A 308 10.04 8.36 18.96
N LEU A 309 10.66 7.21 19.28
CA LEU A 309 11.75 6.59 18.54
C LEU A 309 11.42 5.10 18.42
N HIS A 310 11.54 4.52 17.23
CA HIS A 310 11.32 3.10 17.02
C HIS A 310 12.68 2.39 16.97
N ILE A 311 12.85 1.35 17.79
CA ILE A 311 14.15 0.64 17.95
C ILE A 311 14.21 -0.66 17.14
N GLY A 312 13.18 -1.00 16.36
CA GLY A 312 13.08 -2.29 15.66
C GLY A 312 13.03 -3.45 16.63
N ALA A 313 14.10 -4.23 16.66
CA ALA A 313 14.36 -5.34 17.58
C ALA A 313 13.57 -6.63 17.30
N ASP A 314 13.07 -6.81 16.09
CA ASP A 314 12.44 -8.02 15.59
C ASP A 314 13.47 -9.03 15.06
N GLU A 315 12.97 -10.23 14.76
CA GLU A 315 13.64 -11.32 14.03
C GLU A 315 15.08 -11.61 14.43
N THR A 316 15.38 -11.56 15.74
CA THR A 316 16.73 -11.83 16.28
C THR A 316 17.08 -13.32 16.27
N PHE A 317 16.91 -13.99 15.12
CA PHE A 317 17.03 -15.46 14.98
C PHE A 317 18.39 -16.02 15.31
N GLU A 318 19.47 -15.22 15.20
CA GLU A 318 20.84 -15.65 15.51
C GLU A 318 21.18 -15.62 17.00
N LEU A 319 20.33 -14.97 17.83
CA LEU A 319 20.56 -14.86 19.28
C LEU A 319 20.70 -16.25 19.91
N GLY A 320 21.80 -16.47 20.63
CA GLY A 320 22.12 -17.76 21.22
C GLY A 320 22.83 -18.76 20.30
N GLN A 321 23.13 -18.36 19.07
CA GLN A 321 23.86 -19.24 18.13
C GLN A 321 25.37 -18.94 18.06
N GLY A 322 25.81 -17.84 18.65
CA GLY A 322 27.19 -17.40 18.62
C GLY A 322 27.70 -16.91 19.98
N GLN A 323 27.95 -15.62 20.09
CA GLN A 323 28.56 -15.01 21.28
C GLN A 323 27.73 -15.16 22.56
N THR A 324 26.40 -15.22 22.45
CA THR A 324 25.47 -15.38 23.58
C THR A 324 25.05 -16.83 23.83
N ALA A 325 25.62 -17.81 23.11
CA ALA A 325 25.21 -19.22 23.20
C ALA A 325 25.20 -19.77 24.64
N ASP A 326 26.26 -19.54 25.44
CA ASP A 326 26.34 -19.99 26.80
C ASP A 326 25.36 -19.28 27.73
N GLU A 327 25.11 -17.99 27.52
CA GLU A 327 24.15 -17.19 28.30
C GLU A 327 22.73 -17.65 28.01
N VAL A 328 22.36 -17.83 26.74
CA VAL A 328 21.05 -18.35 26.33
C VAL A 328 20.82 -19.76 26.86
N LYS A 329 21.82 -20.62 26.85
CA LYS A 329 21.74 -21.96 27.45
C LYS A 329 21.45 -21.93 28.96
N GLN A 330 21.97 -20.94 29.67
CA GLN A 330 21.80 -20.80 31.12
C GLN A 330 20.49 -20.13 31.50
N ARG A 331 20.07 -19.09 30.78
CA ARG A 331 18.98 -18.16 31.14
C ARG A 331 17.73 -18.34 30.28
N GLY A 332 17.81 -18.96 29.12
CA GLY A 332 16.80 -18.99 28.10
C GLY A 332 16.86 -17.78 27.15
N LEU A 333 16.44 -17.99 25.89
CA LEU A 333 16.53 -17.00 24.82
C LEU A 333 15.71 -15.73 25.14
N GLY A 334 14.45 -15.91 25.58
CA GLY A 334 13.59 -14.77 25.92
C GLY A 334 14.13 -13.92 27.06
N ALA A 335 14.79 -14.54 28.07
CA ALA A 335 15.38 -13.79 29.17
C ALA A 335 16.55 -12.91 28.71
N VAL A 336 17.39 -13.40 27.79
CA VAL A 336 18.50 -12.62 27.21
C VAL A 336 17.97 -11.49 26.34
N TYR A 337 16.96 -11.78 25.51
CA TYR A 337 16.31 -10.78 24.66
C TYR A 337 15.69 -9.63 25.48
N ILE A 338 14.85 -9.97 26.45
CA ILE A 338 14.17 -8.98 27.32
C ILE A 338 15.19 -8.15 28.12
N ASP A 339 16.26 -8.78 28.61
CA ASP A 339 17.33 -8.09 29.32
C ASP A 339 17.99 -7.04 28.44
N PHE A 340 18.26 -7.38 27.17
CA PHE A 340 18.89 -6.43 26.23
C PHE A 340 17.94 -5.28 25.89
N LEU A 341 16.64 -5.53 25.66
CA LEU A 341 15.68 -4.46 25.47
C LEU A 341 15.60 -3.51 26.68
N LYS A 342 15.62 -4.05 27.89
CA LYS A 342 15.66 -3.22 29.13
C LYS A 342 16.91 -2.36 29.19
N ARG A 343 18.06 -2.90 28.78
CA ARG A 343 19.32 -2.16 28.73
C ARG A 343 19.31 -1.06 27.66
N ILE A 344 18.75 -1.34 26.48
CA ILE A 344 18.52 -0.33 25.43
C ILE A 344 17.60 0.78 25.97
N HIS A 345 16.47 0.41 26.58
CA HIS A 345 15.55 1.39 27.17
C HIS A 345 16.25 2.29 28.21
N ALA A 346 17.01 1.70 29.12
CA ALA A 346 17.76 2.45 30.13
C ALA A 346 18.83 3.39 29.52
N GLU A 347 19.54 2.94 28.47
CA GLU A 347 20.55 3.72 27.77
C GLU A 347 19.95 4.93 27.02
N LEU A 348 18.75 4.77 26.46
CA LEU A 348 18.06 5.80 25.69
C LEU A 348 17.14 6.69 26.54
N ALA A 349 16.87 6.35 27.79
CA ALA A 349 15.99 7.11 28.70
C ALA A 349 16.32 8.61 28.80
N PRO A 350 17.62 9.05 28.79
CA PRO A 350 17.96 10.47 28.82
C PRO A 350 17.47 11.29 27.63
N LEU A 351 17.08 10.63 26.53
CA LEU A 351 16.55 11.32 25.33
C LEU A 351 15.11 11.80 25.53
N ASN A 352 14.41 11.38 26.59
CA ASN A 352 13.01 11.73 26.90
C ASN A 352 12.07 11.43 25.71
N ARG A 353 12.22 10.27 25.08
CA ARG A 353 11.33 9.76 24.03
C ARG A 353 10.75 8.42 24.46
N ARG A 354 9.53 8.14 24.05
CA ARG A 354 8.94 6.81 24.21
C ARG A 354 9.47 5.91 23.11
N LEU A 355 9.87 4.70 23.48
CA LEU A 355 10.41 3.73 22.54
C LEU A 355 9.29 2.83 22.03
N LEU A 356 9.25 2.68 20.69
CA LEU A 356 8.46 1.65 20.02
C LEU A 356 9.41 0.48 19.69
N PHE A 357 8.88 -0.75 19.69
CA PHE A 357 9.60 -1.96 19.28
C PHE A 357 8.65 -2.96 18.65
N TRP A 358 9.14 -3.78 17.73
CA TRP A 358 8.35 -4.85 17.13
C TRP A 358 8.06 -5.96 18.14
N GLY A 359 6.81 -6.40 18.18
CA GLY A 359 6.27 -7.23 19.26
C GLY A 359 6.31 -8.75 19.02
N ASP A 360 7.12 -9.26 18.10
CA ASP A 360 7.12 -10.67 17.71
C ASP A 360 7.77 -11.62 18.75
N VAL A 361 8.95 -11.27 19.24
CA VAL A 361 9.72 -12.17 20.12
C VAL A 361 8.99 -12.46 21.45
N ALA A 362 8.33 -11.46 22.00
CA ALA A 362 7.56 -11.62 23.22
C ALA A 362 6.33 -12.54 23.05
N MET A 363 5.84 -12.76 21.84
CA MET A 363 4.76 -13.72 21.56
C MET A 363 5.21 -15.17 21.78
N ASN A 364 6.48 -15.46 21.64
CA ASN A 364 7.01 -16.78 21.89
C ASN A 364 7.12 -17.08 23.38
N GLU A 365 7.28 -16.04 24.23
CA GLU A 365 7.40 -16.14 25.68
C GLU A 365 6.53 -15.07 26.40
N PRO A 366 5.19 -15.15 26.30
CA PRO A 366 4.28 -14.09 26.78
C PRO A 366 4.40 -13.79 28.27
N ALA A 367 4.86 -14.75 29.09
CA ALA A 367 5.09 -14.54 30.51
C ALA A 367 6.20 -13.50 30.80
N LEU A 368 7.16 -13.32 29.89
CA LEU A 368 8.26 -12.37 30.04
C LEU A 368 7.87 -10.95 29.65
N VAL A 369 6.80 -10.74 28.91
CA VAL A 369 6.30 -9.40 28.53
C VAL A 369 6.08 -8.51 29.76
N THR A 370 5.66 -9.10 30.89
CA THR A 370 5.46 -8.37 32.15
C THR A 370 6.73 -7.73 32.71
N GLN A 371 7.91 -8.14 32.24
CA GLN A 371 9.20 -7.62 32.67
C GLN A 371 9.67 -6.41 31.83
N LEU A 372 9.04 -6.13 30.70
CA LEU A 372 9.34 -4.96 29.87
C LEU A 372 8.94 -3.66 30.56
N PRO A 373 9.67 -2.55 30.33
CA PRO A 373 9.29 -1.22 30.78
C PRO A 373 7.92 -0.83 30.22
N LYS A 374 7.02 -0.35 31.09
CA LYS A 374 5.61 -0.10 30.75
C LYS A 374 5.38 1.17 29.94
N ASP A 375 6.37 2.02 29.84
CA ASP A 375 6.38 3.23 29.02
C ASP A 375 6.81 2.98 27.57
N MET A 376 7.30 1.76 27.24
CA MET A 376 7.50 1.32 25.87
C MET A 376 6.15 1.00 25.20
N ILE A 377 6.11 1.11 23.87
CA ILE A 377 4.96 0.77 23.03
C ILE A 377 5.30 -0.46 22.23
N ALA A 378 4.49 -1.52 22.38
CA ALA A 378 4.64 -2.71 21.56
C ALA A 378 3.90 -2.53 20.23
N VAL A 379 4.62 -2.63 19.11
CA VAL A 379 4.06 -2.62 17.77
C VAL A 379 3.80 -4.07 17.36
N ALA A 380 2.55 -4.50 17.55
CA ALA A 380 2.12 -5.84 17.19
C ALA A 380 1.93 -5.93 15.67
N TRP A 381 2.64 -6.84 15.01
CA TRP A 381 2.57 -6.99 13.56
C TRP A 381 2.07 -8.38 13.14
N HIS A 382 1.29 -8.41 12.08
CA HIS A 382 0.87 -9.60 11.37
C HIS A 382 0.26 -9.21 10.02
N TYR A 383 0.52 -9.98 8.97
CA TYR A 383 0.23 -9.56 7.60
C TYR A 383 -0.82 -10.41 6.90
N GLU A 384 -1.31 -11.47 7.53
CA GLU A 384 -2.36 -12.33 6.99
C GLU A 384 -3.72 -12.05 7.64
N PRO A 385 -4.83 -12.25 6.93
CA PRO A 385 -6.16 -12.24 7.53
C PRO A 385 -6.33 -13.36 8.55
N GLU A 386 -6.89 -13.04 9.71
CA GLU A 386 -7.13 -13.99 10.80
C GLU A 386 -8.54 -13.83 11.36
N ASP A 387 -9.08 -14.91 11.92
CA ASP A 387 -10.35 -14.89 12.66
C ASP A 387 -10.21 -14.14 13.99
N SER A 388 -9.01 -14.10 14.56
CA SER A 388 -8.70 -13.41 15.81
C SER A 388 -7.24 -12.99 15.87
N PHE A 389 -7.02 -11.76 16.29
CA PHE A 389 -5.69 -11.20 16.53
C PHE A 389 -5.26 -11.19 17.99
N SER A 390 -5.98 -11.91 18.86
CA SER A 390 -5.68 -12.00 20.30
C SER A 390 -4.25 -12.48 20.58
N LYS A 391 -3.73 -13.40 19.78
CA LYS A 391 -2.36 -13.93 19.92
C LYS A 391 -1.31 -12.80 19.92
N TRP A 392 -1.51 -11.77 19.11
CA TRP A 392 -0.54 -10.67 18.94
C TRP A 392 -0.79 -9.52 19.92
N LEU A 393 -2.02 -9.35 20.42
CA LEU A 393 -2.39 -8.22 21.25
C LEU A 393 -2.44 -8.55 22.75
N ASP A 394 -3.04 -9.69 23.11
CA ASP A 394 -3.31 -10.04 24.52
C ASP A 394 -2.06 -10.11 25.41
N PRO A 395 -0.88 -10.61 24.95
CA PRO A 395 0.31 -10.61 25.80
C PRO A 395 0.70 -9.22 26.31
N TYR A 396 0.56 -8.20 25.48
CA TYR A 396 0.92 -6.83 25.82
C TYR A 396 -0.19 -6.11 26.61
N THR A 397 -1.42 -6.21 26.15
CA THR A 397 -2.57 -5.58 26.82
C THR A 397 -2.78 -6.14 28.23
N ASN A 398 -2.66 -7.46 28.40
CA ASN A 398 -2.71 -8.12 29.72
C ASN A 398 -1.55 -7.71 30.63
N ALA A 399 -0.41 -7.39 30.06
CA ALA A 399 0.74 -6.84 30.79
C ALA A 399 0.58 -5.34 31.10
N GLY A 400 -0.48 -4.67 30.65
CA GLY A 400 -0.72 -3.24 30.83
C GLY A 400 0.22 -2.36 30.00
N MET A 401 0.67 -2.85 28.85
CA MET A 401 1.46 -2.08 27.87
C MET A 401 0.56 -1.45 26.82
N GLU A 402 0.93 -0.26 26.38
CA GLU A 402 0.34 0.36 25.20
C GLU A 402 0.76 -0.38 23.93
N THR A 403 -0.17 -0.55 23.01
CA THR A 403 0.06 -1.25 21.74
C THR A 403 -0.27 -0.37 20.54
N TRP A 404 0.46 -0.55 19.48
CA TRP A 404 0.05 -0.20 18.12
C TRP A 404 -0.13 -1.50 17.33
N VAL A 405 -1.00 -1.47 16.31
CA VAL A 405 -1.17 -2.58 15.38
C VAL A 405 -0.49 -2.25 14.07
N ALA A 406 0.23 -3.22 13.50
CA ALA A 406 0.93 -3.06 12.25
C ALA A 406 0.47 -4.11 11.22
N PRO A 407 -0.61 -3.82 10.47
CA PRO A 407 -0.97 -4.58 9.27
C PRO A 407 -0.03 -4.25 8.13
N GLY A 408 -0.07 -5.03 7.04
CA GLY A 408 0.78 -4.82 5.87
C GLY A 408 0.02 -4.51 4.59
N VAL A 409 0.64 -3.72 3.69
CA VAL A 409 0.12 -3.49 2.33
C VAL A 409 0.33 -4.70 1.42
N ASN A 410 1.10 -5.68 1.86
CA ASN A 410 1.35 -6.95 1.16
C ASN A 410 2.00 -6.77 -0.22
N ASN A 411 2.99 -5.86 -0.29
CA ASN A 411 3.73 -5.51 -1.50
C ASN A 411 5.01 -6.34 -1.70
N TRP A 412 5.70 -6.70 -0.61
CA TRP A 412 7.01 -7.37 -0.63
C TRP A 412 6.97 -8.71 -1.37
N ASN A 413 8.02 -8.98 -2.12
CA ASN A 413 8.19 -10.18 -2.95
C ASN A 413 7.05 -10.37 -3.97
N ARG A 414 6.49 -9.29 -4.55
CA ARG A 414 5.37 -9.35 -5.50
C ARG A 414 5.57 -8.40 -6.68
N VAL A 415 5.01 -8.80 -7.82
CA VAL A 415 5.02 -7.94 -9.03
C VAL A 415 4.03 -6.79 -8.94
N TYR A 416 3.09 -6.84 -8.00
CA TYR A 416 2.11 -5.83 -7.62
C TYR A 416 1.48 -6.23 -6.28
N PRO A 417 1.14 -5.31 -5.37
CA PRO A 417 0.60 -5.65 -4.05
C PRO A 417 -0.63 -6.55 -4.09
N ASN A 418 -0.66 -7.58 -3.22
CA ASN A 418 -1.84 -8.43 -3.09
C ASN A 418 -2.91 -7.78 -2.21
N ASN A 419 -3.70 -6.92 -2.81
CA ASN A 419 -4.75 -6.19 -2.12
C ASN A 419 -5.93 -7.07 -1.63
N ASN A 420 -6.03 -8.34 -2.03
CA ASN A 420 -7.00 -9.27 -1.43
C ASN A 420 -6.64 -9.60 0.02
N THR A 421 -5.36 -9.88 0.27
CA THR A 421 -4.81 -10.16 1.60
C THR A 421 -4.72 -8.87 2.41
N ALA A 422 -4.12 -7.82 1.83
CA ALA A 422 -3.88 -6.55 2.50
C ALA A 422 -5.16 -5.94 3.11
N LEU A 423 -6.22 -5.77 2.32
CA LEU A 423 -7.44 -5.12 2.79
C LEU A 423 -8.13 -5.91 3.90
N LYS A 424 -8.16 -7.25 3.80
CA LYS A 424 -8.76 -8.11 4.84
C LYS A 424 -7.93 -8.11 6.12
N ASN A 425 -6.60 -8.18 6.00
CA ASN A 425 -5.69 -8.07 7.13
C ASN A 425 -5.89 -6.74 7.86
N MET A 426 -5.82 -5.61 7.15
CA MET A 426 -6.05 -4.28 7.72
C MET A 426 -7.43 -4.17 8.38
N GLN A 427 -8.49 -4.61 7.70
CA GLN A 427 -9.86 -4.57 8.23
C GLN A 427 -9.96 -5.29 9.57
N GLY A 428 -9.43 -6.51 9.66
CA GLY A 428 -9.50 -7.35 10.85
C GLY A 428 -8.57 -6.85 11.97
N PHE A 429 -7.31 -6.59 11.63
CA PHE A 429 -6.31 -6.27 12.65
C PHE A 429 -6.50 -4.87 13.25
N ILE A 430 -6.84 -3.87 12.44
CA ILE A 430 -7.12 -2.52 12.93
C ILE A 430 -8.37 -2.51 13.82
N ALA A 431 -9.45 -3.22 13.42
CA ALA A 431 -10.65 -3.35 14.26
C ALA A 431 -10.36 -4.07 15.57
N ALA A 432 -9.53 -5.13 15.57
CA ALA A 432 -9.08 -5.82 16.77
C ALA A 432 -8.24 -4.89 17.67
N GLY A 433 -7.33 -4.11 17.09
CA GLY A 433 -6.55 -3.10 17.82
C GLY A 433 -7.43 -2.05 18.49
N GLN A 434 -8.40 -1.48 17.79
CA GLN A 434 -9.37 -0.54 18.36
C GLN A 434 -10.13 -1.16 19.56
N LYS A 435 -10.58 -2.41 19.40
CA LYS A 435 -11.26 -3.14 20.47
C LYS A 435 -10.36 -3.41 21.68
N ALA A 436 -9.08 -3.67 21.44
CA ALA A 436 -8.08 -3.91 22.49
C ALA A 436 -7.57 -2.61 23.14
N GLY A 437 -7.95 -1.43 22.62
CA GLY A 437 -7.50 -0.13 23.13
C GLY A 437 -6.12 0.28 22.62
N SER A 438 -5.65 -0.27 21.51
CA SER A 438 -4.42 0.19 20.84
C SER A 438 -4.54 1.65 20.46
N SER A 439 -3.51 2.44 20.76
CA SER A 439 -3.52 3.89 20.51
C SER A 439 -3.12 4.26 19.08
N GLY A 440 -2.48 3.34 18.35
CA GLY A 440 -1.98 3.60 17.00
C GLY A 440 -2.08 2.41 16.05
N MET A 441 -1.99 2.76 14.77
CA MET A 441 -1.84 1.87 13.64
C MET A 441 -0.63 2.31 12.83
N LEU A 442 0.20 1.37 12.41
CA LEU A 442 1.34 1.59 11.53
C LEU A 442 1.22 0.63 10.33
N ASN A 443 0.75 1.12 9.21
CA ASN A 443 0.59 0.33 7.98
C ASN A 443 1.95 0.10 7.34
N THR A 444 2.39 -1.15 7.23
CA THR A 444 3.77 -1.47 6.83
C THR A 444 3.92 -1.71 5.35
N ILE A 445 5.00 -1.19 4.81
CA ILE A 445 5.53 -1.40 3.46
C ILE A 445 6.92 -1.99 3.63
N TRP A 446 7.20 -3.13 2.99
CA TRP A 446 8.48 -3.79 3.00
C TRP A 446 9.03 -3.94 1.58
N ASN A 447 10.34 -3.85 1.43
CA ASN A 447 11.03 -3.94 0.15
C ASN A 447 12.03 -5.11 0.11
N ASP A 448 11.65 -6.26 0.67
CA ASP A 448 12.51 -7.44 0.88
C ASP A 448 13.21 -7.93 -0.41
N ASP A 449 12.54 -7.76 -1.56
CA ASP A 449 13.06 -8.10 -2.88
C ASP A 449 13.93 -7.00 -3.52
N GLY A 450 13.94 -5.80 -2.94
CA GLY A 450 14.65 -4.64 -3.49
C GLY A 450 13.98 -4.00 -4.70
N GLU A 451 12.75 -4.40 -5.04
CA GLU A 451 12.01 -3.97 -6.24
C GLU A 451 10.81 -3.08 -5.93
N GLY A 452 10.49 -2.82 -4.68
CA GLY A 452 9.27 -2.10 -4.29
C GLY A 452 9.18 -0.70 -4.91
N LEU A 453 7.97 -0.34 -5.33
CA LEU A 453 7.60 0.99 -5.79
C LEU A 453 6.48 1.52 -4.91
N PHE A 454 6.76 2.57 -4.13
CA PHE A 454 5.78 3.15 -3.21
C PHE A 454 4.47 3.57 -3.90
N ALA A 455 4.56 3.97 -5.16
CA ALA A 455 3.41 4.36 -5.95
C ALA A 455 2.38 3.23 -6.19
N GLU A 456 2.79 1.96 -6.06
CA GLU A 456 1.90 0.78 -6.15
C GLU A 456 1.08 0.57 -4.87
N ASP A 457 1.52 1.12 -3.73
CA ASP A 457 1.02 0.81 -2.39
C ASP A 457 -0.15 1.70 -1.94
N TRP A 458 -0.46 2.78 -2.67
CA TRP A 458 -1.46 3.76 -2.25
C TRP A 458 -2.83 3.17 -1.96
N TYR A 459 -3.22 2.10 -2.66
CA TYR A 459 -4.52 1.46 -2.44
C TYR A 459 -4.62 0.88 -1.02
N GLY A 460 -3.63 0.10 -0.60
CA GLY A 460 -3.55 -0.43 0.76
C GLY A 460 -3.34 0.66 1.80
N ILE A 461 -2.46 1.64 1.53
CA ILE A 461 -2.20 2.75 2.45
C ILE A 461 -3.49 3.52 2.77
N LEU A 462 -4.28 3.86 1.76
CA LEU A 462 -5.49 4.66 1.96
C LEU A 462 -6.65 3.86 2.56
N PHE A 463 -6.67 2.54 2.37
CA PHE A 463 -7.59 1.70 3.15
C PHE A 463 -7.19 1.65 4.63
N GLY A 464 -5.90 1.54 4.95
CA GLY A 464 -5.40 1.65 6.31
C GLY A 464 -5.74 3.00 6.97
N ALA A 465 -5.64 4.09 6.20
CA ALA A 465 -6.07 5.42 6.65
C ALA A 465 -7.57 5.45 6.98
N ALA A 466 -8.40 4.88 6.10
CA ALA A 466 -9.83 4.77 6.34
C ALA A 466 -10.14 3.92 7.58
N ALA A 467 -9.55 2.74 7.69
CA ALA A 467 -9.80 1.80 8.77
C ALA A 467 -9.35 2.31 10.15
N SER A 468 -8.25 3.07 10.20
CA SER A 468 -7.76 3.65 11.47
C SER A 468 -8.52 4.91 11.89
N TRP A 469 -9.12 5.62 10.95
CA TRP A 469 -9.99 6.77 11.25
C TRP A 469 -11.41 6.34 11.64
N GLN A 470 -12.00 5.41 10.89
CA GLN A 470 -13.36 4.91 11.13
C GLN A 470 -13.44 3.98 12.33
N PRO A 471 -14.53 4.00 13.11
CA PRO A 471 -14.71 3.08 14.24
C PRO A 471 -15.11 1.68 13.76
N GLY A 472 -14.52 0.66 14.38
CA GLY A 472 -14.87 -0.73 14.13
C GLY A 472 -14.38 -1.24 12.78
N THR A 473 -15.21 -2.00 12.08
CA THR A 473 -14.85 -2.65 10.81
C THR A 473 -15.21 -1.76 9.64
N SER A 474 -14.22 -1.29 8.90
CA SER A 474 -14.42 -0.48 7.69
C SER A 474 -14.90 -1.33 6.51
N ASP A 475 -15.76 -0.76 5.66
CA ASP A 475 -16.33 -1.45 4.51
C ASP A 475 -15.37 -1.43 3.31
N ILE A 476 -14.82 -2.60 2.98
CA ILE A 476 -13.94 -2.78 1.82
C ILE A 476 -14.65 -2.43 0.51
N ALA A 477 -15.93 -2.83 0.35
CA ALA A 477 -16.63 -2.63 -0.90
C ALA A 477 -16.96 -1.15 -1.17
N GLU A 478 -17.26 -0.38 -0.13
CA GLU A 478 -17.45 1.07 -0.26
C GLU A 478 -16.14 1.81 -0.54
N PHE A 479 -15.03 1.38 0.11
CA PHE A 479 -13.70 1.90 -0.23
C PHE A 479 -13.35 1.63 -1.70
N GLN A 480 -13.57 0.41 -2.18
CA GLN A 480 -13.27 -0.01 -3.55
C GLN A 480 -14.03 0.78 -4.63
N LYS A 481 -15.19 1.33 -4.32
CA LYS A 481 -15.99 2.19 -5.22
C LYS A 481 -15.60 3.66 -5.14
N SER A 482 -14.82 4.04 -4.14
CA SER A 482 -14.50 5.44 -3.82
C SER A 482 -13.08 5.82 -4.19
N PHE A 483 -12.15 4.86 -4.21
CA PHE A 483 -10.72 5.11 -4.33
C PHE A 483 -10.37 5.84 -5.63
N GLY A 484 -10.76 5.31 -6.79
CA GLY A 484 -10.45 5.89 -8.11
C GLY A 484 -10.93 7.33 -8.22
N LYS A 485 -12.16 7.60 -7.77
CA LYS A 485 -12.73 8.94 -7.78
C LYS A 485 -11.99 9.90 -6.82
N ILE A 486 -11.74 9.48 -5.59
CA ILE A 486 -11.20 10.36 -4.55
C ILE A 486 -9.70 10.55 -4.71
N PHE A 487 -8.95 9.51 -4.98
CA PHE A 487 -7.49 9.58 -5.12
C PHE A 487 -7.09 10.04 -6.52
N HIS A 488 -7.56 9.36 -7.55
CA HIS A 488 -7.17 9.63 -8.94
C HIS A 488 -8.03 10.69 -9.64
N GLY A 489 -9.16 11.10 -9.07
CA GLY A 489 -10.11 11.98 -9.77
C GLY A 489 -10.81 11.28 -10.94
N ASP A 490 -10.77 9.95 -10.99
CA ASP A 490 -11.41 9.16 -12.02
C ASP A 490 -12.94 9.28 -11.91
N ALA A 491 -13.54 9.89 -12.92
CA ALA A 491 -15.00 10.05 -13.01
C ALA A 491 -15.70 8.82 -13.63
N THR A 492 -14.94 7.93 -14.26
CA THR A 492 -15.47 6.76 -14.99
C THR A 492 -15.64 5.55 -14.08
N GLY A 493 -14.80 5.41 -13.03
CA GLY A 493 -14.68 4.23 -12.19
C GLY A 493 -13.84 3.13 -12.82
N ASP A 494 -13.16 3.43 -13.93
CA ASP A 494 -12.35 2.44 -14.65
C ASP A 494 -11.12 2.03 -13.82
N LEU A 495 -10.50 2.96 -13.07
CA LEU A 495 -9.35 2.63 -12.21
C LEU A 495 -9.74 1.74 -11.02
N ASP A 496 -10.95 1.90 -10.46
CA ASP A 496 -11.46 0.98 -9.44
C ASP A 496 -11.64 -0.43 -10.04
N GLN A 497 -12.16 -0.53 -11.26
CA GLN A 497 -12.33 -1.80 -11.95
C GLN A 497 -10.98 -2.41 -12.38
N ALA A 498 -9.99 -1.60 -12.75
CA ALA A 498 -8.64 -2.05 -13.05
C ALA A 498 -7.99 -2.67 -11.81
N GLN A 499 -8.12 -2.01 -10.65
CA GLN A 499 -7.63 -2.53 -9.37
C GLN A 499 -8.27 -3.88 -9.03
N LEU A 500 -9.59 -4.01 -9.20
CA LEU A 500 -10.29 -5.27 -8.99
C LEU A 500 -9.83 -6.38 -9.96
N ALA A 501 -9.53 -6.05 -11.20
CA ALA A 501 -9.01 -7.02 -12.17
C ALA A 501 -7.62 -7.53 -11.74
N LEU A 502 -6.71 -6.66 -11.27
CA LEU A 502 -5.42 -7.10 -10.73
C LEU A 502 -5.57 -8.00 -9.50
N MET A 503 -6.51 -7.69 -8.61
CA MET A 503 -6.85 -8.57 -7.48
C MET A 503 -7.34 -9.94 -7.95
N GLN A 504 -8.11 -10.03 -9.03
CA GLN A 504 -8.55 -11.32 -9.60
C GLN A 504 -7.39 -12.11 -10.21
N ALA A 505 -6.37 -11.44 -10.78
CA ALA A 505 -5.18 -12.12 -11.29
C ALA A 505 -4.39 -12.83 -10.18
N HIS A 506 -4.22 -12.20 -9.00
CA HIS A 506 -3.67 -12.87 -7.82
C HIS A 506 -4.48 -14.10 -7.42
N LEU A 507 -5.80 -13.95 -7.27
CA LEU A 507 -6.70 -15.05 -6.89
C LEU A 507 -6.68 -16.22 -7.87
N ALA A 508 -6.45 -15.99 -9.17
CA ALA A 508 -6.32 -17.06 -10.14
C ALA A 508 -5.08 -17.92 -9.87
N LEU A 509 -3.97 -17.30 -9.49
CA LEU A 509 -2.73 -18.01 -9.11
C LEU A 509 -2.89 -18.75 -7.78
N GLU A 510 -3.51 -18.12 -6.78
CA GLU A 510 -3.81 -18.76 -5.48
C GLU A 510 -4.66 -20.04 -5.66
N LYS A 511 -5.69 -20.00 -6.50
CA LYS A 511 -6.53 -21.16 -6.85
C LYS A 511 -5.74 -22.27 -7.55
N ALA A 512 -4.68 -21.92 -8.26
CA ALA A 512 -3.80 -22.89 -8.91
C ALA A 512 -2.77 -23.53 -7.96
N GLY A 513 -2.75 -23.14 -6.69
CA GLY A 513 -1.91 -23.72 -5.65
C GLY A 513 -0.51 -23.13 -5.55
N VAL A 514 -0.32 -21.91 -6.07
CA VAL A 514 0.81 -21.03 -5.71
C VAL A 514 0.28 -19.91 -4.82
N GLU A 515 1.18 -19.16 -4.15
CA GLU A 515 0.69 -18.16 -3.21
C GLU A 515 -0.09 -17.05 -3.93
N ASP A 516 0.56 -16.35 -4.88
CA ASP A 516 0.00 -15.26 -5.67
C ASP A 516 0.98 -14.85 -6.80
N ALA A 517 0.88 -13.62 -7.32
CA ALA A 517 1.79 -13.08 -8.34
C ALA A 517 3.11 -12.61 -7.73
N LYS A 518 3.88 -13.54 -7.17
CA LYS A 518 5.21 -13.24 -6.61
C LYS A 518 6.22 -12.84 -7.69
N ASP A 519 7.18 -12.00 -7.30
CA ASP A 519 8.36 -11.63 -8.08
C ASP A 519 9.16 -12.85 -8.49
N ALA A 520 9.33 -13.83 -7.58
CA ALA A 520 9.99 -15.10 -7.86
C ALA A 520 9.38 -15.82 -9.09
N LEU A 521 8.06 -15.74 -9.32
CA LEU A 521 7.43 -16.27 -10.54
C LEU A 521 7.80 -15.45 -11.78
N PHE A 522 7.98 -14.14 -11.63
CA PHE A 522 8.38 -13.27 -12.73
C PHE A 522 9.81 -13.55 -13.19
N TRP A 523 10.72 -13.83 -12.25
CA TRP A 523 12.12 -14.15 -12.54
C TRP A 523 12.37 -15.61 -12.87
N LEU A 524 11.52 -16.53 -12.41
CA LEU A 524 11.69 -17.97 -12.59
C LEU A 524 11.83 -18.35 -14.06
N ASP A 525 12.91 -19.05 -14.38
CA ASP A 525 13.11 -19.64 -15.72
C ASP A 525 12.14 -20.81 -15.94
N PRO A 526 11.18 -20.73 -16.89
CA PRO A 526 10.21 -21.79 -17.14
C PRO A 526 10.85 -23.12 -17.60
N TRP A 527 12.10 -23.10 -18.05
CA TRP A 527 12.81 -24.30 -18.49
C TRP A 527 13.69 -24.94 -17.41
N SER A 528 13.87 -24.30 -16.28
CA SER A 528 14.50 -24.90 -15.10
C SER A 528 13.65 -26.05 -14.55
N ALA A 529 14.23 -26.93 -13.73
CA ALA A 529 13.48 -28.01 -13.08
C ALA A 529 12.30 -27.49 -12.23
N GLU A 530 12.52 -26.44 -11.47
CA GLU A 530 11.50 -25.75 -10.67
C GLU A 530 10.46 -25.06 -11.57
N GLY A 531 10.91 -24.37 -12.63
CA GLY A 531 10.02 -23.69 -13.57
C GLY A 531 9.07 -24.66 -14.29
N GLN A 532 9.53 -25.87 -14.63
CA GLN A 532 8.67 -26.90 -15.22
C GLN A 532 7.62 -27.42 -14.23
N GLN A 533 7.98 -27.63 -12.97
CA GLN A 533 7.04 -28.05 -11.94
C GLN A 533 5.99 -26.95 -11.68
N THR A 534 6.44 -25.71 -11.59
CA THR A 534 5.58 -24.54 -11.43
C THR A 534 4.65 -24.37 -12.63
N ALA A 535 5.17 -24.49 -13.86
CA ALA A 535 4.38 -24.40 -15.10
C ALA A 535 3.20 -25.37 -15.13
N VAL A 536 3.38 -26.60 -14.62
CA VAL A 536 2.28 -27.59 -14.52
C VAL A 536 1.20 -27.10 -13.56
N LYS A 537 1.57 -26.58 -12.39
CA LYS A 537 0.63 -26.07 -11.38
C LYS A 537 -0.18 -24.89 -11.90
N ILE A 538 0.51 -23.87 -12.44
CA ILE A 538 -0.14 -22.60 -12.82
C ILE A 538 -0.81 -22.65 -14.19
N LYS A 539 -0.58 -23.69 -15.00
CA LYS A 539 -1.16 -23.82 -16.36
C LYS A 539 -2.65 -23.48 -16.43
N PRO A 540 -3.51 -23.96 -15.50
CA PRO A 540 -4.95 -23.66 -15.55
C PRO A 540 -5.28 -22.19 -15.32
N ALA A 541 -4.41 -21.43 -14.62
CA ALA A 541 -4.63 -20.04 -14.26
C ALA A 541 -4.10 -19.03 -15.28
N LEU A 542 -3.15 -19.44 -16.15
CA LEU A 542 -2.39 -18.50 -17.00
C LEU A 542 -3.29 -17.66 -17.92
N GLU A 543 -4.36 -18.24 -18.47
CA GLU A 543 -5.31 -17.52 -19.31
C GLU A 543 -6.11 -16.50 -18.49
N GLU A 544 -6.60 -16.90 -17.30
CA GLU A 544 -7.36 -16.01 -16.41
C GLU A 544 -6.49 -14.84 -15.91
N VAL A 545 -5.22 -15.10 -15.56
CA VAL A 545 -4.27 -14.05 -15.18
C VAL A 545 -4.09 -13.03 -16.29
N ARG A 546 -3.84 -13.49 -17.53
CA ARG A 546 -3.68 -12.60 -18.69
C ARG A 546 -4.93 -11.79 -18.99
N LEU A 547 -6.09 -12.44 -19.04
CA LEU A 547 -7.35 -11.75 -19.32
C LEU A 547 -7.65 -10.65 -18.29
N ASN A 548 -7.34 -10.87 -17.01
CA ASN A 548 -7.51 -9.87 -15.97
C ASN A 548 -6.47 -8.74 -16.08
N ALA A 549 -5.21 -9.05 -16.34
CA ALA A 549 -4.17 -8.04 -16.55
C ALA A 549 -4.44 -7.19 -17.80
N GLU A 550 -4.81 -7.79 -18.92
CA GLU A 550 -5.17 -7.11 -20.18
C GLU A 550 -6.45 -6.25 -19.99
N ARG A 551 -7.42 -6.71 -19.19
CA ARG A 551 -8.58 -5.93 -18.79
C ARG A 551 -8.17 -4.70 -17.99
N ALA A 552 -7.29 -4.84 -17.00
CA ALA A 552 -6.78 -3.72 -16.22
C ALA A 552 -6.09 -2.69 -17.13
N LEU A 553 -5.24 -3.12 -18.06
CA LEU A 553 -4.59 -2.25 -19.05
C LEU A 553 -5.58 -1.49 -19.92
N THR A 554 -6.66 -2.15 -20.35
CA THR A 554 -7.73 -1.53 -21.16
C THR A 554 -8.44 -0.44 -20.35
N LEU A 555 -8.79 -0.72 -19.10
CA LEU A 555 -9.49 0.22 -18.22
C LEU A 555 -8.59 1.42 -17.85
N ILE A 556 -7.30 1.19 -17.57
CA ILE A 556 -6.33 2.28 -17.34
C ILE A 556 -6.25 3.20 -18.57
N ALA A 557 -6.19 2.63 -19.77
CA ALA A 557 -6.17 3.42 -21.00
C ALA A 557 -7.47 4.23 -21.20
N GLN A 558 -8.62 3.67 -20.87
CA GLN A 558 -9.92 4.37 -20.92
C GLN A 558 -9.97 5.53 -19.91
N ALA A 559 -9.56 5.31 -18.68
CA ALA A 559 -9.47 6.35 -17.66
C ALA A 559 -8.56 7.50 -18.10
N ARG A 560 -7.38 7.20 -18.69
CA ARG A 560 -6.48 8.23 -19.25
C ARG A 560 -7.11 9.01 -20.40
N GLN A 561 -7.88 8.36 -21.27
CA GLN A 561 -8.60 9.04 -22.37
C GLN A 561 -9.71 9.96 -21.87
N ALA A 562 -10.38 9.61 -20.77
CA ALA A 562 -11.36 10.46 -20.12
C ALA A 562 -10.74 11.75 -19.56
N GLY A 563 -9.45 11.71 -19.20
CA GLY A 563 -8.62 12.86 -18.80
C GLY A 563 -8.84 13.28 -17.35
N ASN A 564 -8.11 14.33 -16.94
CA ASN A 564 -8.16 14.95 -15.61
C ASN A 564 -7.77 14.03 -14.43
N LEU A 565 -6.99 12.97 -14.69
CA LEU A 565 -6.47 12.11 -13.64
C LEU A 565 -5.44 12.84 -12.78
N ARG A 566 -5.48 12.56 -11.48
CA ARG A 566 -4.47 12.95 -10.50
C ARG A 566 -3.56 11.78 -10.20
N GLU A 567 -2.45 12.03 -9.53
CA GLU A 567 -1.47 11.02 -9.12
C GLU A 567 -1.01 10.13 -10.29
N PRO A 568 -0.46 10.74 -11.36
CA PRO A 568 -0.10 10.00 -12.58
C PRO A 568 0.93 8.90 -12.32
N GLU A 569 1.83 9.07 -11.34
CA GLU A 569 2.83 8.06 -10.99
C GLU A 569 2.19 6.79 -10.45
N ALA A 570 1.12 6.90 -9.67
CA ALA A 570 0.38 5.74 -9.17
C ALA A 570 -0.40 5.03 -10.28
N VAL A 571 -0.90 5.78 -11.27
CA VAL A 571 -1.52 5.18 -12.48
C VAL A 571 -0.48 4.47 -13.33
N ASP A 572 0.74 5.04 -13.48
CA ASP A 572 1.83 4.41 -14.22
C ASP A 572 2.34 3.14 -13.51
N ALA A 573 2.42 3.16 -12.18
CA ALA A 573 2.78 2.02 -11.37
C ALA A 573 1.73 0.89 -11.48
N MET A 574 0.43 1.22 -11.45
CA MET A 574 -0.64 0.25 -11.71
C MET A 574 -0.54 -0.36 -13.12
N GLU A 575 -0.21 0.44 -14.15
CA GLU A 575 0.03 -0.08 -15.49
C GLU A 575 1.24 -1.02 -15.53
N LEU A 576 2.34 -0.67 -14.87
CA LEU A 576 3.52 -1.51 -14.76
C LEU A 576 3.19 -2.86 -14.10
N GLY A 577 2.47 -2.84 -12.97
CA GLY A 577 2.00 -4.06 -12.30
C GLY A 577 1.16 -4.94 -13.23
N ALA A 578 0.20 -4.36 -13.96
CA ALA A 578 -0.61 -5.06 -14.94
C ALA A 578 0.24 -5.67 -16.07
N ARG A 579 1.24 -4.94 -16.58
CA ARG A 579 2.18 -5.42 -17.60
C ARG A 579 3.05 -6.55 -17.09
N ARG A 580 3.56 -6.46 -15.86
CA ARG A 580 4.36 -7.53 -15.25
C ARG A 580 3.51 -8.78 -15.04
N MET A 581 2.25 -8.67 -14.60
CA MET A 581 1.32 -9.81 -14.45
C MET A 581 0.97 -10.48 -15.79
N ASP A 582 0.64 -9.71 -16.82
CA ASP A 582 0.38 -10.27 -18.16
C ASP A 582 1.63 -11.01 -18.68
N PHE A 583 2.79 -10.37 -18.59
CA PHE A 583 4.04 -10.96 -19.07
C PHE A 583 4.46 -12.19 -18.28
N LEU A 584 4.25 -12.22 -16.96
CA LEU A 584 4.48 -13.41 -16.13
C LEU A 584 3.76 -14.63 -16.74
N ALA A 585 2.47 -14.50 -17.00
CA ALA A 585 1.69 -15.61 -17.55
C ALA A 585 2.02 -15.89 -19.02
N PHE A 586 2.22 -14.86 -19.85
CA PHE A 586 2.67 -14.98 -21.24
C PHE A 586 3.99 -15.75 -21.35
N LYS A 587 4.94 -15.48 -20.45
CA LYS A 587 6.23 -16.15 -20.39
C LYS A 587 6.09 -17.67 -20.25
N PHE A 588 5.29 -18.14 -19.29
CA PHE A 588 5.08 -19.57 -19.08
C PHE A 588 4.34 -20.23 -20.24
N GLN A 589 3.31 -19.59 -20.80
CA GLN A 589 2.57 -20.07 -21.97
C GLN A 589 3.49 -20.22 -23.17
N THR A 590 4.26 -19.18 -23.51
CA THR A 590 5.14 -19.14 -24.68
C THR A 590 6.31 -20.12 -24.53
N ALA A 591 6.91 -20.19 -23.33
CA ALA A 591 7.99 -21.13 -23.07
C ALA A 591 7.56 -22.60 -23.22
N ALA A 592 6.36 -22.95 -22.73
CA ALA A 592 5.79 -24.29 -22.89
C ALA A 592 5.46 -24.60 -24.36
N ASP A 593 4.95 -23.63 -25.11
CA ASP A 593 4.64 -23.79 -26.53
C ASP A 593 5.90 -23.97 -27.39
N ILE A 594 7.01 -23.27 -27.08
CA ILE A 594 8.31 -23.50 -27.74
C ILE A 594 8.76 -24.94 -27.50
N VAL A 595 8.70 -25.43 -26.25
CA VAL A 595 9.10 -26.80 -25.90
C VAL A 595 8.26 -27.83 -26.64
N GLY A 596 6.94 -27.74 -26.56
CA GLY A 596 6.04 -28.72 -27.21
C GLY A 596 6.15 -28.71 -28.73
N THR A 597 6.27 -27.51 -29.32
CA THR A 597 6.43 -27.38 -30.78
C THR A 597 7.77 -27.94 -31.25
N TYR A 598 8.89 -27.67 -30.56
CA TYR A 598 10.19 -28.20 -30.94
C TYR A 598 10.22 -29.73 -30.84
N GLN A 599 9.74 -30.28 -29.76
CA GLN A 599 9.70 -31.76 -29.58
C GLN A 599 8.88 -32.43 -30.68
N LYS A 600 7.71 -31.90 -31.01
CA LYS A 600 6.89 -32.41 -32.11
C LYS A 600 7.64 -32.37 -33.44
N ILE A 601 8.28 -31.26 -33.78
CA ILE A 601 9.05 -31.14 -35.02
C ILE A 601 10.21 -32.13 -35.02
N TYR A 602 10.89 -32.31 -33.89
CA TYR A 602 12.01 -33.23 -33.75
C TYR A 602 11.58 -34.70 -33.97
N GLN A 603 10.44 -35.10 -33.38
CA GLN A 603 9.89 -36.45 -33.56
C GLN A 603 9.42 -36.73 -35.00
N GLU A 604 8.80 -35.73 -35.63
CA GLU A 604 8.21 -35.84 -36.97
C GLU A 604 9.19 -35.46 -38.10
N GLN A 605 10.46 -35.16 -37.83
CA GLN A 605 11.42 -34.64 -38.79
C GLN A 605 11.68 -35.54 -40.01
N ASN A 606 11.39 -36.85 -39.91
CA ASN A 606 11.53 -37.81 -40.99
C ASN A 606 10.22 -38.05 -41.77
N ASP A 607 9.09 -37.52 -41.30
CA ASP A 607 7.82 -37.57 -42.03
C ASP A 607 7.87 -36.67 -43.28
N PRO A 608 7.53 -37.15 -44.49
CA PRO A 608 7.66 -36.39 -45.74
C PRO A 608 6.83 -35.07 -45.78
N GLU A 609 5.67 -35.06 -45.15
CA GLU A 609 4.82 -33.84 -45.12
C GLU A 609 5.28 -32.86 -44.02
N ALA A 610 5.61 -33.35 -42.83
CA ALA A 610 6.10 -32.56 -41.72
C ALA A 610 7.42 -31.83 -42.07
N ARG A 611 8.34 -32.48 -42.81
CA ARG A 611 9.62 -31.92 -43.26
C ARG A 611 9.47 -30.60 -44.06
N LYS A 612 8.42 -30.46 -44.82
CA LYS A 612 8.19 -29.27 -45.67
C LYS A 612 8.02 -28.00 -44.79
N HIS A 613 7.62 -28.15 -43.56
CA HIS A 613 7.28 -27.06 -42.64
C HIS A 613 8.32 -26.81 -41.54
N VAL A 614 9.31 -27.70 -41.35
CA VAL A 614 10.30 -27.58 -40.26
C VAL A 614 11.00 -26.22 -40.24
N SER A 615 11.53 -25.75 -41.38
CA SER A 615 12.27 -24.49 -41.46
C SER A 615 11.40 -23.28 -41.05
N GLY A 616 10.13 -23.26 -41.48
CA GLY A 616 9.17 -22.21 -41.13
C GLY A 616 8.83 -22.24 -39.65
N LYS A 617 8.55 -23.44 -39.09
CA LYS A 617 8.26 -23.61 -37.64
C LYS A 617 9.47 -23.19 -36.80
N MET A 618 10.69 -23.58 -37.19
CA MET A 618 11.91 -23.17 -36.48
C MET A 618 12.15 -21.65 -36.50
N TRP A 619 11.81 -20.99 -37.59
CA TRP A 619 11.85 -19.52 -37.66
C TRP A 619 10.85 -18.91 -36.66
N SER A 620 9.62 -19.43 -36.57
CA SER A 620 8.62 -18.98 -35.63
C SER A 620 9.05 -19.21 -34.17
N LEU A 621 9.67 -20.35 -33.84
CA LEU A 621 10.16 -20.63 -32.48
C LEU A 621 11.25 -19.65 -32.05
N SER A 622 12.17 -19.30 -32.93
CA SER A 622 13.18 -18.29 -32.61
C SER A 622 12.57 -16.89 -32.42
N GLY A 623 11.50 -16.55 -33.16
CA GLY A 623 10.72 -15.32 -32.96
C GLY A 623 10.07 -15.28 -31.58
N ARG A 624 9.37 -16.35 -31.19
CA ARG A 624 8.73 -16.44 -29.85
C ARG A 624 9.73 -16.32 -28.70
N ALA A 625 10.93 -16.89 -28.83
CA ALA A 625 11.99 -16.67 -27.84
C ALA A 625 12.42 -15.21 -27.76
N LEU A 626 12.42 -14.49 -28.90
CA LEU A 626 12.67 -13.06 -28.91
C LEU A 626 11.51 -12.25 -28.33
N ASP A 627 10.24 -12.69 -28.49
CA ASP A 627 9.09 -12.05 -27.85
C ASP A 627 9.23 -12.07 -26.31
N LEU A 628 9.82 -13.14 -25.72
CA LEU A 628 10.10 -13.20 -24.29
C LEU A 628 11.24 -12.26 -23.87
N ARG A 629 12.29 -12.11 -24.69
CA ARG A 629 13.30 -11.07 -24.47
C ARG A 629 12.65 -9.67 -24.49
N ASP A 630 11.81 -9.42 -25.50
CA ASP A 630 11.21 -8.10 -25.72
C ASP A 630 10.22 -7.75 -24.60
N GLY A 631 9.50 -8.73 -24.06
CA GLY A 631 8.63 -8.53 -22.89
C GLY A 631 9.40 -8.11 -21.64
N TYR A 632 10.53 -8.76 -21.35
CA TYR A 632 11.43 -8.29 -20.29
C TYR A 632 11.99 -6.89 -20.58
N GLY A 633 12.42 -6.62 -21.83
CA GLY A 633 12.94 -5.31 -22.22
C GLY A 633 11.92 -4.19 -22.10
N TYR A 634 10.66 -4.46 -22.42
CA TYR A 634 9.58 -3.50 -22.30
C TYR A 634 9.26 -3.19 -20.82
N THR A 635 9.08 -4.23 -19.99
CA THR A 635 8.82 -4.05 -18.54
C THR A 635 10.00 -3.42 -17.83
N ARG A 636 11.26 -3.73 -18.23
CA ARG A 636 12.47 -3.06 -17.75
C ARG A 636 12.44 -1.54 -17.94
N GLY A 637 12.02 -1.10 -19.14
CA GLY A 637 11.91 0.33 -19.45
C GLY A 637 10.89 1.03 -18.55
N LEU A 638 9.69 0.44 -18.41
CA LEU A 638 8.63 0.98 -17.56
C LEU A 638 9.05 1.02 -16.09
N PHE A 639 9.69 -0.03 -15.59
CA PHE A 639 10.17 -0.11 -14.21
C PHE A 639 11.20 1.00 -13.92
N LYS A 640 12.19 1.15 -14.80
CA LYS A 640 13.20 2.22 -14.67
C LYS A 640 12.54 3.60 -14.61
N ASP A 641 11.57 3.86 -15.48
CA ASP A 641 10.88 5.15 -15.54
C ASP A 641 10.04 5.39 -14.29
N ALA A 642 9.38 4.36 -13.75
CA ALA A 642 8.64 4.43 -12.49
C ALA A 642 9.57 4.69 -11.30
N TRP A 643 10.67 3.92 -11.19
CA TRP A 643 11.67 4.09 -10.13
C TRP A 643 12.20 5.51 -10.03
N LEU A 644 12.61 6.10 -11.16
CA LEU A 644 13.22 7.43 -11.18
C LEU A 644 12.24 8.58 -10.93
N LYS A 645 10.92 8.31 -10.90
CA LYS A 645 9.92 9.29 -10.49
C LYS A 645 9.83 9.46 -8.98
N GLU A 646 10.15 8.43 -8.23
CA GLU A 646 10.02 8.42 -6.77
C GLU A 646 11.35 8.24 -6.04
N ASN A 647 12.25 7.40 -6.55
CA ASN A 647 13.46 7.01 -5.88
C ASN A 647 14.71 7.68 -6.44
N ARG A 648 15.77 7.68 -5.64
CA ARG A 648 17.13 7.99 -6.08
C ARG A 648 17.60 6.90 -7.05
N PRO A 649 18.60 7.16 -7.91
CA PRO A 649 19.17 6.14 -8.80
C PRO A 649 19.83 4.96 -8.07
N TYR A 650 20.11 5.12 -6.78
CA TYR A 650 20.67 4.07 -5.93
C TYR A 650 19.86 2.77 -6.05
N TRP A 651 20.55 1.64 -6.07
CA TRP A 651 20.01 0.28 -6.19
C TRP A 651 19.39 -0.07 -7.56
N LEU A 652 18.94 0.89 -8.35
CA LEU A 652 18.27 0.64 -9.64
C LEU A 652 19.08 -0.29 -10.55
N ASP A 653 20.43 -0.15 -10.59
CA ASP A 653 21.27 -0.98 -11.42
C ASP A 653 21.25 -2.46 -11.01
N ASN A 654 20.98 -2.78 -9.73
CA ASN A 654 20.80 -4.16 -9.28
C ASN A 654 19.55 -4.78 -9.93
N VAL A 655 18.42 -4.10 -9.87
CA VAL A 655 17.18 -4.57 -10.52
C VAL A 655 17.35 -4.62 -12.04
N MET A 656 18.00 -3.62 -12.64
CA MET A 656 18.26 -3.64 -14.08
C MET A 656 19.13 -4.83 -14.50
N ALA A 657 20.06 -5.28 -13.66
CA ALA A 657 20.89 -6.46 -13.94
C ALA A 657 20.09 -7.77 -13.96
N GLU A 658 19.03 -7.88 -13.17
CA GLU A 658 18.11 -9.03 -13.22
C GLU A 658 17.35 -9.08 -14.56
N TYR A 659 16.79 -7.95 -14.99
CA TYR A 659 16.18 -7.82 -16.31
C TYR A 659 17.15 -8.18 -17.43
N ASP A 660 18.38 -7.64 -17.39
CA ASP A 660 19.41 -7.89 -18.40
C ASP A 660 19.81 -9.38 -18.43
N THR A 661 19.89 -10.04 -17.27
CA THR A 661 20.15 -11.48 -17.15
C THR A 661 19.03 -12.30 -17.76
N ALA A 662 17.78 -12.00 -17.48
CA ALA A 662 16.61 -12.66 -18.06
C ALA A 662 16.53 -12.45 -19.58
N MET A 663 16.78 -11.25 -20.08
CA MET A 663 16.84 -10.95 -21.50
C MET A 663 17.95 -11.76 -22.19
N GLN A 664 19.15 -11.80 -21.61
CA GLN A 664 20.29 -12.53 -22.17
C GLN A 664 20.00 -14.03 -22.28
N LEU A 665 19.33 -14.61 -21.32
CA LEU A 665 18.89 -16.01 -21.36
C LEU A 665 18.05 -16.31 -22.62
N TRP A 666 17.08 -15.46 -22.93
CA TRP A 666 16.20 -15.65 -24.08
C TRP A 666 16.89 -15.32 -25.42
N ILE A 667 17.85 -14.39 -25.44
CA ILE A 667 18.73 -14.16 -26.60
C ILE A 667 19.51 -15.43 -26.94
N VAL A 668 20.16 -16.05 -25.95
CA VAL A 668 20.94 -17.32 -26.16
C VAL A 668 20.04 -18.42 -26.67
N ARG A 669 18.82 -18.58 -26.15
CA ARG A 669 17.84 -19.58 -26.60
C ARG A 669 17.39 -19.32 -28.04
N ALA A 670 17.10 -18.07 -28.40
CA ALA A 670 16.74 -17.69 -29.76
C ALA A 670 17.88 -18.01 -30.76
N GLU A 671 19.13 -17.74 -30.39
CA GLU A 671 20.31 -18.07 -31.23
C GLU A 671 20.49 -19.57 -31.40
N LYS A 672 20.31 -20.37 -30.33
CA LYS A 672 20.35 -21.84 -30.45
C LYS A 672 19.26 -22.38 -31.38
N LEU A 673 18.03 -21.86 -31.30
CA LEU A 673 16.92 -22.22 -32.18
C LEU A 673 17.20 -21.79 -33.63
N ARG A 674 17.84 -20.64 -33.83
CA ARG A 674 18.27 -20.14 -35.14
C ARG A 674 19.38 -21.03 -35.75
N GLY A 675 20.35 -21.44 -34.92
CA GLY A 675 21.40 -22.40 -35.29
C GLY A 675 20.83 -23.77 -35.67
N ALA A 676 19.85 -24.27 -34.94
CA ALA A 676 19.16 -25.53 -35.24
C ALA A 676 18.42 -25.45 -36.61
N ARG A 677 17.82 -24.29 -36.92
CA ARG A 677 17.22 -24.07 -38.24
C ARG A 677 18.26 -24.09 -39.35
N GLN A 678 19.43 -23.47 -39.16
CA GLN A 678 20.53 -23.50 -40.14
C GLN A 678 21.05 -24.93 -40.34
N GLN A 679 21.24 -25.69 -39.29
CA GLN A 679 21.60 -27.10 -39.37
C GLN A 679 20.57 -27.92 -40.17
N TRP A 680 19.26 -27.69 -39.90
CA TRP A 680 18.21 -28.36 -40.69
C TRP A 680 18.28 -28.05 -42.17
N ILE A 681 18.51 -26.78 -42.52
CA ILE A 681 18.65 -26.38 -43.96
C ILE A 681 19.82 -27.07 -44.62
N ALA A 682 20.94 -27.24 -43.93
CA ALA A 682 22.16 -27.86 -44.45
C ALA A 682 22.11 -29.41 -44.47
N THR A 683 21.53 -30.03 -43.47
CA THR A 683 21.66 -31.50 -43.25
C THR A 683 20.33 -32.25 -43.21
N HIS A 684 19.20 -31.54 -43.17
CA HIS A 684 17.87 -32.10 -42.94
C HIS A 684 17.74 -32.90 -41.63
N THR A 685 18.57 -32.57 -40.64
CA THR A 685 18.55 -33.21 -39.30
C THR A 685 18.57 -32.13 -38.26
N LEU A 686 17.62 -32.17 -37.30
CA LEU A 686 17.57 -31.30 -36.14
C LEU A 686 18.50 -31.82 -35.04
N PRO A 687 19.12 -30.91 -34.23
CA PRO A 687 19.81 -31.32 -33.02
C PRO A 687 18.81 -31.85 -31.99
N SER A 688 19.28 -32.68 -31.04
CA SER A 688 18.39 -33.17 -29.98
C SER A 688 17.90 -32.00 -29.08
N PRO A 689 16.67 -32.09 -28.52
CA PRO A 689 16.16 -31.07 -27.61
C PRO A 689 17.13 -30.73 -26.47
N GLU A 690 17.74 -31.76 -25.88
CA GLU A 690 18.69 -31.63 -24.76
C GLU A 690 19.93 -30.80 -25.17
N SER A 691 20.42 -30.99 -26.40
CA SER A 691 21.58 -30.22 -26.87
C SER A 691 21.32 -28.71 -27.00
N LEU A 692 20.05 -28.34 -27.13
CA LEU A 692 19.59 -26.94 -27.14
C LEU A 692 19.22 -26.43 -25.75
N GLY A 693 19.18 -27.30 -24.73
CA GLY A 693 18.68 -27.00 -23.39
C GLY A 693 17.16 -26.91 -23.33
N ILE A 694 16.46 -27.55 -24.31
CA ILE A 694 15.00 -27.65 -24.30
C ILE A 694 14.62 -28.84 -23.39
N PRO A 695 13.80 -28.60 -22.34
CA PRO A 695 13.42 -29.66 -21.42
C PRO A 695 12.55 -30.73 -22.11
N GLN A 696 12.47 -31.89 -21.48
CA GLN A 696 11.48 -32.91 -21.88
C GLN A 696 10.07 -32.38 -21.57
N ALA A 697 9.09 -32.64 -22.47
CA ALA A 697 7.72 -32.27 -22.17
C ALA A 697 7.31 -32.94 -20.86
N ALA A 698 6.74 -32.18 -19.95
CA ALA A 698 6.08 -32.73 -18.78
C ALA A 698 5.04 -33.78 -19.28
N ALA A 699 5.07 -34.97 -18.73
CA ALA A 699 4.05 -35.98 -19.04
C ALA A 699 2.68 -35.38 -18.78
N GLN A 700 1.80 -35.37 -19.79
CA GLN A 700 0.46 -34.77 -19.72
C GLN A 700 -0.40 -35.48 -18.67
#